data_bb41f1701dfd67f056e02a6f21c3663a
#
_entry.id   bb41f1701dfd67f056e02a6f21c3663a
#
_cell.length_a   1.000
_cell.length_b   1.000
_cell.length_c   1.000
_cell.angle_alpha   90.00
_cell.angle_beta   90.00
_cell.angle_gamma   90.00
#
_symmetry.space_group_name_H-M   'P 1'
#
loop_
_entity.id
_entity.type
_entity.pdbx_description
1 polymer ?
#
loop_
_entity_poly.entity_id
_entity_poly.type
_entity_poly.pdbx_seq_one_letter_code
_entity_poly.pdbx_strand_id
1 'polypeptide(L)'
;METIYLGIVIFLFMLAIFDLLVGVSNDAVNFMNSAVGAKAAKFKTVVIVAALGVFLGAIMSNGMMDIARHGIFQPSNFSFYEIMCILLAVMVTDVVLLDVFNTLGLPTSTTVSMVFELLGGTFVLALIKLIGDETGLLTLNDMMNTEKALSVIMGIFLSVAIAFAAGTFVQYISRLIFTFNYKKNLSWTIGIFGGIAVTSLSYFVLIKGLKTAPFITPEVMGWIDANTTALVLGCFVFFTVFMQLLHWLKVNVFKIIVLLGTFSLALAFAGNDLVNFIGVPLAGFSAYTDYMANANGLSIYDFNMHSLMSSAKTPAIFLFISGLIMTYALATSKKAKNVIKTSVDLARQEEGEEMFGSSALARSLVRKATTFNETLKRVIPANVREGINKRFNKDEAILENGAAFDMVRASVNLVLSGLLIIIGTTMKLPLSTTYVTFIVAMGTSLSDRAWSRESAVYRITGMFSVIGGWFITAIVAFTICALVTVAMFYTNTVGMFFFIALAVFLLIRSNIQYSKKEKAEKQDDLFQRMMASKDKTETLSLLRQHVQETLTSYIDFSSKVYTQMTDSFINENLKGLRKALIATDEQKKLLKKRRRKEILGLRRVPAAIAIEKNTWFHLGTNSCEEMLYCLKRICEPCKEHVDNNFNPVSKESVVQFLPIRTQLCKLMEQTKHAIATNDYSHADEILKKGDELKNAISAIRKHQMNHLQANDVTGIKASMVYLNVLQETQELVSVWRHMLRASRFFQNDYVAPEVLEEVPSMETISNRIS
;
A
#
# COMPACT_ATOMS: atom_id res chain seq x y z
N MET A 1 44.22 0.68 -11.56
CA MET A 1 43.26 0.18 -10.52
C MET A 1 42.65 1.30 -9.70
N GLU A 2 43.43 2.26 -9.24
CA GLU A 2 42.98 3.41 -8.44
C GLU A 2 41.84 4.20 -9.09
N THR A 3 41.96 4.50 -10.39
CA THR A 3 40.95 5.23 -11.16
C THR A 3 39.59 4.49 -11.23
N ILE A 4 39.59 3.16 -11.23
CA ILE A 4 38.41 2.32 -11.27
C ILE A 4 37.64 2.43 -9.95
N TYR A 5 38.31 2.34 -8.80
CA TYR A 5 37.68 2.46 -7.49
C TYR A 5 37.19 3.87 -7.20
N LEU A 6 37.87 4.91 -7.72
CA LEU A 6 37.35 6.26 -7.72
C LEU A 6 36.02 6.31 -8.50
N GLY A 7 35.94 5.69 -9.66
CA GLY A 7 34.71 5.59 -10.44
C GLY A 7 33.60 4.87 -9.68
N ILE A 8 33.90 3.79 -8.94
CA ILE A 8 32.95 3.08 -8.09
C ILE A 8 32.45 3.97 -6.94
N VAL A 9 33.33 4.70 -6.28
CA VAL A 9 32.95 5.66 -5.21
C VAL A 9 32.03 6.76 -5.75
N ILE A 10 32.37 7.34 -6.91
CA ILE A 10 31.49 8.32 -7.56
C ILE A 10 30.10 7.71 -7.85
N PHE A 11 30.09 6.44 -8.31
CA PHE A 11 28.82 5.76 -8.57
C PHE A 11 28.04 5.46 -7.29
N LEU A 12 28.69 5.11 -6.18
CA LEU A 12 28.05 4.99 -4.87
C LEU A 12 27.34 6.30 -4.46
N PHE A 13 27.98 7.45 -4.68
CA PHE A 13 27.32 8.74 -4.44
C PHE A 13 26.17 9.04 -5.40
N MET A 14 26.26 8.61 -6.66
CA MET A 14 25.14 8.70 -7.60
C MET A 14 23.96 7.83 -7.13
N LEU A 15 24.22 6.59 -6.71
CA LEU A 15 23.20 5.73 -6.10
C LEU A 15 22.63 6.35 -4.83
N ALA A 16 23.44 6.98 -3.97
CA ALA A 16 22.97 7.70 -2.79
C ALA A 16 21.96 8.82 -3.13
N ILE A 17 22.20 9.55 -4.21
CA ILE A 17 21.25 10.58 -4.66
C ILE A 17 19.93 9.93 -5.08
N PHE A 18 19.97 8.82 -5.82
CA PHE A 18 18.77 8.08 -6.20
C PHE A 18 18.05 7.51 -4.96
N ASP A 19 18.80 6.98 -4.02
CA ASP A 19 18.29 6.40 -2.79
C ASP A 19 17.63 7.46 -1.90
N LEU A 20 18.23 8.63 -1.74
CA LEU A 20 17.61 9.78 -1.08
C LEU A 20 16.27 10.17 -1.74
N LEU A 21 16.18 10.15 -3.08
CA LEU A 21 14.96 10.47 -3.81
C LEU A 21 13.88 9.39 -3.63
N VAL A 22 14.27 8.11 -3.67
CA VAL A 22 13.37 6.96 -3.59
C VAL A 22 12.96 6.67 -2.15
N GLY A 23 13.93 6.62 -1.22
CA GLY A 23 13.73 6.30 0.18
C GLY A 23 12.91 7.35 0.92
N VAL A 24 13.22 8.64 0.78
CA VAL A 24 12.39 9.71 1.33
C VAL A 24 10.97 9.68 0.79
N SER A 25 10.79 9.25 -0.46
CA SER A 25 9.46 9.07 -1.04
C SER A 25 8.65 7.97 -0.37
N ASN A 26 9.30 6.91 0.13
CA ASN A 26 8.66 5.86 0.92
C ASN A 26 8.40 6.35 2.35
N ASP A 27 9.40 6.91 2.98
CA ASP A 27 9.39 7.25 4.40
C ASP A 27 8.60 8.52 4.75
N ALA A 28 8.22 9.33 3.75
CA ALA A 28 7.35 10.49 3.93
C ALA A 28 6.04 10.14 4.66
N VAL A 29 5.55 8.91 4.51
CA VAL A 29 4.36 8.41 5.20
C VAL A 29 4.51 8.46 6.72
N ASN A 30 5.69 8.25 7.25
CA ASN A 30 5.96 8.14 8.68
C ASN A 30 5.57 9.41 9.45
N PHE A 31 5.84 10.58 8.89
CA PHE A 31 5.61 11.87 9.54
C PHE A 31 4.47 12.68 8.91
N MET A 32 3.98 12.33 7.71
CA MET A 32 2.93 13.08 7.02
C MET A 32 1.54 12.43 7.10
N ASN A 33 1.43 11.10 7.29
CA ASN A 33 0.18 10.37 7.21
C ASN A 33 -0.90 10.92 8.16
N SER A 34 -0.54 11.25 9.39
CA SER A 34 -1.49 11.72 10.41
C SER A 34 -1.98 13.14 10.13
N ALA A 35 -1.09 14.05 9.70
CA ALA A 35 -1.47 15.40 9.31
C ALA A 35 -2.33 15.43 8.05
N VAL A 36 -2.01 14.59 7.07
CA VAL A 36 -2.77 14.44 5.80
C VAL A 36 -4.11 13.73 6.06
N GLY A 37 -4.10 12.65 6.83
CA GLY A 37 -5.29 11.87 7.17
C GLY A 37 -6.34 12.66 7.94
N ALA A 38 -5.93 13.50 8.89
CA ALA A 38 -6.81 14.39 9.64
C ALA A 38 -7.10 15.72 8.93
N LYS A 39 -6.48 15.98 7.76
CA LYS A 39 -6.55 17.29 7.06
C LYS A 39 -6.26 18.48 7.98
N ALA A 40 -5.25 18.35 8.82
CA ALA A 40 -4.85 19.36 9.79
C ALA A 40 -4.48 20.71 9.13
N ALA A 41 -3.90 20.63 7.92
CA ALA A 41 -3.58 21.79 7.09
C ALA A 41 -3.67 21.42 5.59
N LYS A 42 -3.52 22.41 4.72
CA LYS A 42 -3.37 22.16 3.28
C LYS A 42 -2.14 21.29 3.04
N PHE A 43 -2.20 20.36 2.08
CA PHE A 43 -1.09 19.44 1.78
C PHE A 43 0.25 20.17 1.59
N LYS A 44 0.26 21.33 0.90
CA LYS A 44 1.46 22.16 0.72
C LYS A 44 2.06 22.62 2.06
N THR A 45 1.22 23.02 3.02
CA THR A 45 1.68 23.45 4.36
C THR A 45 2.31 22.29 5.13
N VAL A 46 1.69 21.09 5.06
CA VAL A 46 2.24 19.88 5.69
C VAL A 46 3.60 19.53 5.09
N VAL A 47 3.74 19.59 3.76
CA VAL A 47 5.02 19.36 3.07
C VAL A 47 6.08 20.36 3.49
N ILE A 48 5.75 21.66 3.58
CA ILE A 48 6.72 22.71 4.01
C ILE A 48 7.20 22.45 5.44
N VAL A 49 6.27 22.15 6.37
CA VAL A 49 6.60 21.86 7.76
C VAL A 49 7.48 20.60 7.87
N ALA A 50 7.14 19.56 7.14
CA ALA A 50 7.92 18.33 7.08
C ALA A 50 9.31 18.56 6.45
N ALA A 51 9.38 19.33 5.37
CA ALA A 51 10.62 19.65 4.67
C ALA A 51 11.62 20.41 5.56
N LEU A 52 11.12 21.37 6.36
CA LEU A 52 11.93 22.06 7.35
C LEU A 52 12.47 21.09 8.42
N GLY A 53 11.63 20.16 8.89
CA GLY A 53 12.05 19.12 9.84
C GLY A 53 13.13 18.21 9.26
N VAL A 54 12.92 17.71 8.03
CA VAL A 54 13.86 16.85 7.32
C VAL A 54 15.21 17.56 7.11
N PHE A 55 15.19 18.81 6.65
CA PHE A 55 16.41 19.57 6.41
C PHE A 55 17.24 19.77 7.67
N LEU A 56 16.60 20.21 8.75
CA LEU A 56 17.28 20.42 10.02
C LEU A 56 17.78 19.08 10.63
N GLY A 57 16.98 18.04 10.55
CA GLY A 57 17.35 16.70 11.02
C GLY A 57 18.56 16.14 10.28
N ALA A 58 18.62 16.34 8.96
CA ALA A 58 19.75 15.88 8.14
C ALA A 58 21.07 16.55 8.56
N ILE A 59 21.07 17.86 8.80
CA ILE A 59 22.26 18.59 9.26
C ILE A 59 22.74 18.09 10.63
N MET A 60 21.82 17.61 11.48
CA MET A 60 22.12 17.13 12.83
C MET A 60 22.47 15.63 12.89
N SER A 61 22.47 14.92 11.77
CA SER A 61 22.57 13.44 11.69
C SER A 61 24.00 12.89 11.71
N ASN A 62 24.94 13.49 12.44
CA ASN A 62 26.32 13.00 12.43
C ASN A 62 26.55 11.69 13.21
N GLY A 63 25.80 11.47 14.30
CA GLY A 63 26.07 10.38 15.26
C GLY A 63 25.69 8.97 14.84
N MET A 64 24.91 8.80 13.76
CA MET A 64 24.41 7.48 13.33
C MET A 64 25.25 6.83 12.22
N MET A 65 26.21 7.54 11.62
CA MET A 65 27.01 7.07 10.48
C MET A 65 27.90 5.86 10.81
N ASP A 66 28.19 5.65 12.10
CA ASP A 66 28.98 4.50 12.56
C ASP A 66 28.30 3.15 12.32
N ILE A 67 26.98 3.10 12.18
CA ILE A 67 26.24 1.85 11.93
C ILE A 67 26.65 1.21 10.61
N ALA A 68 26.81 2.02 9.56
CA ALA A 68 27.23 1.54 8.24
C ALA A 68 28.74 1.18 8.15
N ARG A 69 29.57 1.65 9.11
CA ARG A 69 31.02 1.43 9.12
C ARG A 69 31.45 0.19 9.89
N HIS A 70 30.99 0.05 11.14
CA HIS A 70 31.39 -1.02 12.05
C HIS A 70 30.24 -1.50 12.96
N GLY A 71 28.99 -1.13 12.62
CA GLY A 71 27.83 -1.53 13.41
C GLY A 71 27.47 -3.00 13.27
N ILE A 72 27.67 -3.58 12.10
CA ILE A 72 27.22 -4.94 11.75
C ILE A 72 28.41 -5.86 11.50
N PHE A 73 29.48 -5.39 10.85
CA PHE A 73 30.66 -6.15 10.53
C PHE A 73 31.91 -5.60 11.21
N GLN A 74 32.98 -6.38 11.24
CA GLN A 74 34.29 -6.02 11.79
C GLN A 74 35.24 -5.67 10.61
N PRO A 75 35.35 -4.37 10.22
CA PRO A 75 36.10 -3.97 9.02
C PRO A 75 37.56 -4.36 9.04
N SER A 76 38.17 -4.47 10.24
CA SER A 76 39.57 -4.84 10.41
C SER A 76 39.94 -6.22 9.81
N ASN A 77 38.97 -7.10 9.62
CA ASN A 77 39.16 -8.47 9.13
C ASN A 77 38.74 -8.62 7.66
N PHE A 78 38.45 -7.52 6.98
CA PHE A 78 38.14 -7.46 5.55
C PHE A 78 39.14 -6.58 4.81
N SER A 79 39.47 -7.00 3.61
CA SER A 79 40.31 -6.21 2.70
C SER A 79 39.52 -5.06 2.07
N PHE A 80 40.21 -4.07 1.53
CA PHE A 80 39.59 -2.95 0.81
C PHE A 80 38.65 -3.45 -0.31
N TYR A 81 39.11 -4.45 -1.09
CA TYR A 81 38.33 -5.05 -2.16
C TYR A 81 37.03 -5.67 -1.65
N GLU A 82 37.10 -6.47 -0.59
CA GLU A 82 35.91 -7.12 0.02
C GLU A 82 34.89 -6.11 0.53
N ILE A 83 35.37 -5.07 1.20
CA ILE A 83 34.50 -4.01 1.67
C ILE A 83 33.80 -3.26 0.51
N MET A 84 34.53 -2.94 -0.54
CA MET A 84 33.96 -2.31 -1.73
C MET A 84 32.91 -3.20 -2.42
N CYS A 85 33.10 -4.53 -2.44
CA CYS A 85 32.08 -5.47 -2.91
C CYS A 85 30.82 -5.42 -2.05
N ILE A 86 30.95 -5.46 -0.71
CA ILE A 86 29.80 -5.37 0.21
C ILE A 86 29.06 -4.06 -0.01
N LEU A 87 29.76 -2.92 0.06
CA LEU A 87 29.12 -1.60 0.01
C LEU A 87 28.44 -1.33 -1.33
N LEU A 88 29.02 -1.76 -2.44
CA LEU A 88 28.40 -1.64 -3.77
C LEU A 88 27.17 -2.55 -3.89
N ALA A 89 27.25 -3.79 -3.42
CA ALA A 89 26.15 -4.73 -3.44
C ALA A 89 24.97 -4.23 -2.62
N VAL A 90 25.20 -3.65 -1.44
CA VAL A 90 24.17 -3.01 -0.60
C VAL A 90 23.47 -1.91 -1.36
N MET A 91 24.21 -0.93 -1.89
CA MET A 91 23.59 0.21 -2.58
C MET A 91 22.81 -0.17 -3.83
N VAL A 92 23.34 -1.14 -4.62
CA VAL A 92 22.63 -1.64 -5.81
C VAL A 92 21.34 -2.35 -5.43
N THR A 93 21.36 -3.16 -4.36
CA THR A 93 20.19 -3.91 -3.91
C THR A 93 19.14 -2.97 -3.32
N ASP A 94 19.53 -2.06 -2.43
CA ASP A 94 18.64 -1.18 -1.69
C ASP A 94 17.84 -0.25 -2.62
N VAL A 95 18.52 0.45 -3.53
CA VAL A 95 17.85 1.38 -4.45
C VAL A 95 16.81 0.67 -5.33
N VAL A 96 17.11 -0.54 -5.83
CA VAL A 96 16.17 -1.32 -6.65
C VAL A 96 15.01 -1.84 -5.79
N LEU A 97 15.28 -2.34 -4.60
CA LEU A 97 14.27 -2.89 -3.70
C LEU A 97 13.27 -1.81 -3.26
N LEU A 98 13.76 -0.66 -2.81
CA LEU A 98 12.93 0.46 -2.39
C LEU A 98 12.08 1.03 -3.54
N ASP A 99 12.62 1.10 -4.76
CA ASP A 99 11.85 1.56 -5.92
C ASP A 99 10.68 0.61 -6.27
N VAL A 100 10.88 -0.70 -6.12
CA VAL A 100 9.81 -1.71 -6.28
C VAL A 100 8.70 -1.50 -5.26
N PHE A 101 9.02 -1.34 -3.95
CA PHE A 101 8.03 -1.10 -2.90
C PHE A 101 7.27 0.21 -3.12
N ASN A 102 7.94 1.28 -3.53
CA ASN A 102 7.32 2.55 -3.86
C ASN A 102 6.35 2.44 -5.05
N THR A 103 6.70 1.64 -6.05
CA THR A 103 5.85 1.39 -7.22
C THR A 103 4.60 0.59 -6.85
N LEU A 104 4.71 -0.32 -5.87
CA LEU A 104 3.57 -1.05 -5.30
C LEU A 104 2.73 -0.19 -4.33
N GLY A 105 3.25 0.95 -3.88
CA GLY A 105 2.60 1.83 -2.90
C GLY A 105 2.56 1.24 -1.49
N LEU A 106 3.50 0.37 -1.16
CA LEU A 106 3.62 -0.28 0.15
C LEU A 106 4.70 0.40 0.99
N PRO A 107 4.41 0.79 2.24
CA PRO A 107 5.42 1.30 3.15
C PRO A 107 6.39 0.19 3.55
N THR A 108 7.68 0.45 3.41
CA THR A 108 8.75 -0.43 3.88
C THR A 108 9.72 0.36 4.77
N SER A 109 10.70 -0.31 5.37
CA SER A 109 11.70 0.31 6.22
C SER A 109 13.06 0.34 5.53
N THR A 110 13.57 1.52 5.28
CA THR A 110 14.92 1.74 4.76
C THR A 110 15.99 1.23 5.72
N THR A 111 15.80 1.40 7.04
CA THR A 111 16.71 0.86 8.07
C THR A 111 16.77 -0.65 8.02
N VAL A 112 15.64 -1.34 7.87
CA VAL A 112 15.60 -2.81 7.81
C VAL A 112 16.25 -3.30 6.53
N SER A 113 15.97 -2.65 5.38
CA SER A 113 16.60 -2.98 4.10
C SER A 113 18.12 -2.92 4.22
N MET A 114 18.67 -1.77 4.56
CA MET A 114 20.12 -1.54 4.68
C MET A 114 20.78 -2.48 5.68
N VAL A 115 20.18 -2.72 6.86
CA VAL A 115 20.76 -3.61 7.89
C VAL A 115 20.81 -5.06 7.38
N PHE A 116 19.75 -5.56 6.76
CA PHE A 116 19.73 -6.94 6.25
C PHE A 116 20.58 -7.12 5.00
N GLU A 117 20.78 -6.10 4.20
CA GLU A 117 21.73 -6.10 3.08
C GLU A 117 23.16 -6.16 3.56
N LEU A 118 23.54 -5.30 4.54
CA LEU A 118 24.85 -5.36 5.17
C LEU A 118 25.10 -6.72 5.82
N LEU A 119 24.10 -7.27 6.52
CA LEU A 119 24.17 -8.62 7.07
C LEU A 119 24.40 -9.67 5.98
N GLY A 120 23.64 -9.62 4.89
CA GLY A 120 23.74 -10.59 3.79
C GLY A 120 25.09 -10.56 3.08
N GLY A 121 25.54 -9.36 2.69
CA GLY A 121 26.82 -9.17 2.03
C GLY A 121 28.01 -9.57 2.91
N THR A 122 27.96 -9.17 4.19
CA THR A 122 29.03 -9.52 5.15
C THR A 122 29.04 -11.00 5.48
N PHE A 123 27.85 -11.59 5.75
CA PHE A 123 27.72 -13.00 6.12
C PHE A 123 28.29 -13.93 5.06
N VAL A 124 28.01 -13.67 3.80
CA VAL A 124 28.49 -14.54 2.73
C VAL A 124 30.01 -14.44 2.54
N LEU A 125 30.62 -13.25 2.64
CA LEU A 125 32.08 -13.12 2.58
C LEU A 125 32.74 -13.68 3.82
N ALA A 126 32.12 -13.51 5.01
CA ALA A 126 32.59 -14.18 6.22
C ALA A 126 32.62 -15.71 6.05
N LEU A 127 31.56 -16.30 5.49
CA LEU A 127 31.53 -17.76 5.20
C LEU A 127 32.61 -18.18 4.21
N ILE A 128 32.83 -17.43 3.14
CA ILE A 128 33.90 -17.74 2.16
C ILE A 128 35.24 -17.72 2.86
N LYS A 129 35.55 -16.72 3.70
CA LYS A 129 36.82 -16.63 4.45
C LYS A 129 36.94 -17.74 5.50
N LEU A 130 35.89 -18.09 6.22
CA LEU A 130 35.90 -19.20 7.19
C LEU A 130 36.13 -20.55 6.52
N ILE A 131 35.55 -20.79 5.34
CA ILE A 131 35.78 -22.04 4.57
C ILE A 131 37.20 -22.08 4.01
N GLY A 132 37.77 -20.93 3.67
CA GLY A 132 39.17 -20.82 3.15
C GLY A 132 40.22 -20.74 4.25
N ASP A 133 39.84 -20.65 5.53
CA ASP A 133 40.82 -20.60 6.63
C ASP A 133 41.35 -21.99 7.00
N GLU A 134 42.51 -22.32 6.47
CA GLU A 134 43.20 -23.58 6.78
C GLU A 134 43.64 -23.67 8.26
N THR A 135 43.72 -22.54 8.97
CA THR A 135 44.19 -22.53 10.37
C THR A 135 43.04 -22.85 11.35
N GLY A 136 41.79 -22.71 10.96
CA GLY A 136 40.60 -22.95 11.80
C GLY A 136 40.49 -22.01 13.02
N LEU A 137 41.24 -20.91 13.01
CA LEU A 137 41.25 -19.94 14.11
C LEU A 137 40.21 -18.84 13.96
N LEU A 138 39.76 -18.55 12.74
CA LEU A 138 38.72 -17.52 12.49
C LEU A 138 37.36 -18.01 12.95
N THR A 139 36.64 -17.14 13.63
CA THR A 139 35.23 -17.36 14.03
C THR A 139 34.30 -16.35 13.36
N LEU A 140 33.01 -16.67 13.31
CA LEU A 140 32.01 -15.73 12.76
C LEU A 140 31.95 -14.42 13.57
N ASN A 141 32.21 -14.47 14.87
CA ASN A 141 32.25 -13.29 15.73
C ASN A 141 33.44 -12.36 15.43
N ASP A 142 34.54 -12.88 14.90
CA ASP A 142 35.65 -12.04 14.46
C ASP A 142 35.33 -11.25 13.21
N MET A 143 34.41 -11.75 12.39
CA MET A 143 33.99 -11.12 11.14
C MET A 143 32.73 -10.24 11.30
N MET A 144 31.81 -10.66 12.16
CA MET A 144 30.50 -9.99 12.34
C MET A 144 30.22 -9.70 13.81
N ASN A 145 29.58 -8.56 14.06
CA ASN A 145 29.06 -8.25 15.40
C ASN A 145 27.69 -8.93 15.62
N THR A 146 27.73 -10.24 15.92
CA THR A 146 26.51 -11.08 16.03
C THR A 146 25.58 -10.64 17.15
N GLU A 147 26.11 -10.17 18.29
CA GLU A 147 25.30 -9.66 19.40
C GLU A 147 24.50 -8.41 18.99
N LYS A 148 25.16 -7.48 18.31
CA LYS A 148 24.55 -6.24 17.85
C LYS A 148 23.53 -6.51 16.75
N ALA A 149 23.83 -7.42 15.82
CA ALA A 149 22.89 -7.86 14.79
C ALA A 149 21.62 -8.47 15.40
N LEU A 150 21.77 -9.39 16.37
CA LEU A 150 20.65 -9.99 17.08
C LEU A 150 19.83 -8.95 17.85
N SER A 151 20.50 -8.01 18.54
CA SER A 151 19.84 -6.91 19.27
C SER A 151 19.00 -6.04 18.35
N VAL A 152 19.49 -5.72 17.14
CA VAL A 152 18.75 -4.95 16.12
C VAL A 152 17.52 -5.73 15.67
N ILE A 153 17.65 -6.99 15.32
CA ILE A 153 16.54 -7.85 14.88
C ILE A 153 15.47 -7.94 15.97
N MET A 154 15.87 -8.23 17.22
CA MET A 154 14.94 -8.30 18.36
C MET A 154 14.28 -6.96 18.64
N GLY A 155 15.01 -5.85 18.52
CA GLY A 155 14.48 -4.49 18.68
C GLY A 155 13.38 -4.18 17.64
N ILE A 156 13.57 -4.57 16.40
CA ILE A 156 12.59 -4.41 15.31
C ILE A 156 11.27 -5.13 15.66
N PHE A 157 11.33 -6.42 16.04
CA PHE A 157 10.12 -7.20 16.37
C PHE A 157 9.42 -6.71 17.63
N LEU A 158 10.18 -6.40 18.67
CA LEU A 158 9.65 -5.93 19.95
C LEU A 158 8.97 -4.57 19.78
N SER A 159 9.54 -3.69 18.95
CA SER A 159 8.97 -2.37 18.69
C SER A 159 7.57 -2.44 18.08
N VAL A 160 7.29 -3.41 17.21
CA VAL A 160 5.96 -3.63 16.60
C VAL A 160 4.93 -3.97 17.69
N ALA A 161 5.25 -4.91 18.59
CA ALA A 161 4.34 -5.30 19.66
C ALA A 161 4.08 -4.15 20.64
N ILE A 162 5.13 -3.45 21.07
CA ILE A 162 5.03 -2.31 22.00
C ILE A 162 4.25 -1.16 21.36
N ALA A 163 4.53 -0.83 20.10
CA ALA A 163 3.86 0.26 19.38
C ALA A 163 2.35 0.00 19.23
N PHE A 164 1.95 -1.23 18.92
CA PHE A 164 0.54 -1.60 18.84
C PHE A 164 -0.18 -1.49 20.18
N ALA A 165 0.40 -2.08 21.23
CA ALA A 165 -0.17 -2.04 22.57
C ALA A 165 -0.27 -0.60 23.11
N ALA A 166 0.82 0.16 23.01
CA ALA A 166 0.86 1.56 23.45
C ALA A 166 -0.13 2.44 22.62
N GLY A 167 -0.18 2.27 21.30
CA GLY A 167 -1.13 2.99 20.43
C GLY A 167 -2.57 2.73 20.82
N THR A 168 -2.92 1.47 21.06
CA THR A 168 -4.27 1.07 21.49
C THR A 168 -4.61 1.65 22.85
N PHE A 169 -3.70 1.55 23.81
CA PHE A 169 -3.93 1.99 25.19
C PHE A 169 -4.03 3.52 25.31
N VAL A 170 -3.06 4.25 24.75
CA VAL A 170 -3.03 5.72 24.84
C VAL A 170 -4.23 6.33 24.11
N GLN A 171 -4.60 5.81 22.95
CA GLN A 171 -5.79 6.30 22.25
C GLN A 171 -7.07 6.00 23.01
N TYR A 172 -7.18 4.83 23.65
CA TYR A 172 -8.34 4.49 24.47
C TYR A 172 -8.53 5.51 25.61
N ILE A 173 -7.46 5.84 26.33
CA ILE A 173 -7.49 6.87 27.38
C ILE A 173 -7.83 8.24 26.79
N SER A 174 -7.18 8.62 25.70
CA SER A 174 -7.45 9.90 25.04
C SER A 174 -8.92 10.03 24.62
N ARG A 175 -9.52 8.94 24.14
CA ARG A 175 -10.94 8.92 23.74
C ARG A 175 -11.89 8.98 24.92
N LEU A 176 -11.53 8.38 26.06
CA LEU A 176 -12.27 8.54 27.31
C LEU A 176 -12.28 10.00 27.81
N ILE A 177 -11.18 10.77 27.57
CA ILE A 177 -11.06 12.16 27.96
C ILE A 177 -11.79 13.09 26.95
N PHE A 178 -11.40 13.02 25.67
CA PHE A 178 -11.85 13.97 24.64
C PHE A 178 -13.13 13.59 23.91
N THR A 179 -13.53 12.31 23.92
CA THR A 179 -14.66 11.78 23.11
C THR A 179 -14.47 12.03 21.60
N PHE A 180 -15.44 11.67 20.75
CA PHE A 180 -15.44 12.06 19.34
C PHE A 180 -15.87 13.51 19.12
N ASN A 181 -16.66 14.08 20.05
CA ASN A 181 -16.94 15.50 20.10
C ASN A 181 -15.96 16.20 21.04
N TYR A 182 -14.70 16.26 20.61
CA TYR A 182 -13.63 16.82 21.43
C TYR A 182 -13.87 18.27 21.87
N LYS A 183 -14.68 19.07 21.14
CA LYS A 183 -14.96 20.46 21.48
C LYS A 183 -15.71 20.63 22.79
N LYS A 184 -16.50 19.64 23.20
CA LYS A 184 -17.25 19.69 24.47
C LYS A 184 -16.34 19.64 25.72
N ASN A 185 -15.17 19.01 25.62
CA ASN A 185 -14.30 18.70 26.75
C ASN A 185 -12.92 19.40 26.67
N LEU A 186 -12.85 20.57 26.03
CA LEU A 186 -11.57 21.27 25.82
C LEU A 186 -11.10 22.12 26.98
N SER A 187 -11.97 22.49 27.96
CA SER A 187 -11.71 23.53 28.94
C SER A 187 -10.23 23.64 29.43
N TRP A 188 -9.85 22.87 30.44
CA TRP A 188 -8.48 22.82 30.95
C TRP A 188 -7.71 21.57 30.46
N THR A 189 -8.41 20.56 29.97
CA THR A 189 -7.80 19.30 29.51
C THR A 189 -6.92 19.49 28.30
N ILE A 190 -7.22 20.44 27.42
CA ILE A 190 -6.41 20.73 26.23
C ILE A 190 -5.06 21.36 26.57
N GLY A 191 -4.98 22.16 27.63
CA GLY A 191 -3.72 22.74 28.10
C GLY A 191 -2.78 21.66 28.59
N ILE A 192 -3.27 20.71 29.43
CA ILE A 192 -2.48 19.58 29.93
C ILE A 192 -2.05 18.66 28.79
N PHE A 193 -2.97 18.27 27.92
CA PHE A 193 -2.65 17.42 26.76
C PHE A 193 -1.63 18.09 25.86
N GLY A 194 -1.83 19.38 25.53
CA GLY A 194 -0.89 20.18 24.74
C GLY A 194 0.47 20.31 25.42
N GLY A 195 0.48 20.51 26.74
CA GLY A 195 1.70 20.55 27.56
C GLY A 195 2.49 19.24 27.47
N ILE A 196 1.84 18.09 27.70
CA ILE A 196 2.46 16.76 27.57
C ILE A 196 2.97 16.55 26.13
N ALA A 197 2.14 16.80 25.12
CA ALA A 197 2.47 16.58 23.73
C ALA A 197 3.68 17.40 23.29
N VAL A 198 3.65 18.73 23.53
CA VAL A 198 4.71 19.63 23.07
C VAL A 198 5.98 19.46 23.87
N THR A 199 5.90 19.19 25.19
CA THR A 199 7.08 18.86 26.00
C THR A 199 7.77 17.60 25.48
N SER A 200 7.01 16.57 25.18
CA SER A 200 7.55 15.32 24.62
C SER A 200 8.27 15.55 23.29
N LEU A 201 7.67 16.33 22.40
CA LEU A 201 8.26 16.68 21.10
C LEU A 201 9.49 17.61 21.29
N SER A 202 9.42 18.58 22.20
CA SER A 202 10.51 19.51 22.49
C SER A 202 11.70 18.83 23.16
N TYR A 203 11.46 17.84 24.02
CA TYR A 203 12.52 17.01 24.62
C TYR A 203 13.40 16.39 23.54
N PHE A 204 12.78 15.85 22.51
CA PHE A 204 13.52 15.28 21.40
C PHE A 204 14.31 16.32 20.61
N VAL A 205 13.66 17.41 20.20
CA VAL A 205 14.28 18.45 19.35
C VAL A 205 15.39 19.18 20.11
N LEU A 206 15.12 19.64 21.33
CA LEU A 206 16.02 20.51 22.07
C LEU A 206 17.08 19.74 22.89
N ILE A 207 16.70 18.66 23.55
CA ILE A 207 17.63 17.99 24.47
C ILE A 207 18.47 16.94 23.75
N LYS A 208 17.87 16.12 22.85
CA LYS A 208 18.59 15.09 22.10
C LYS A 208 19.26 15.63 20.84
N GLY A 209 18.56 16.44 20.06
CA GLY A 209 19.07 17.02 18.82
C GLY A 209 20.23 17.97 19.07
N LEU A 210 20.15 18.80 20.12
CA LEU A 210 21.24 19.70 20.48
C LEU A 210 22.50 18.95 20.92
N LYS A 211 22.41 17.81 21.59
CA LYS A 211 23.59 17.01 22.00
C LYS A 211 24.47 16.56 20.85
N THR A 212 23.91 16.38 19.67
CA THR A 212 24.63 15.96 18.47
C THR A 212 25.03 17.12 17.57
N ALA A 213 24.62 18.33 17.90
CA ALA A 213 24.88 19.51 17.08
C ALA A 213 26.32 19.99 17.23
N PRO A 214 27.04 20.24 16.12
CA PRO A 214 28.46 20.60 16.14
C PRO A 214 28.78 21.96 16.76
N PHE A 215 27.76 22.76 17.05
CA PHE A 215 27.90 24.12 17.64
C PHE A 215 27.66 24.16 19.17
N ILE A 216 27.38 23.02 19.82
CA ILE A 216 27.19 22.96 21.27
C ILE A 216 28.50 22.56 21.97
N THR A 217 28.87 23.37 22.95
CA THR A 217 30.07 23.11 23.75
C THR A 217 29.84 21.98 24.77
N PRO A 218 30.90 21.24 25.16
CA PRO A 218 30.81 20.21 26.19
C PRO A 218 30.26 20.70 27.54
N GLU A 219 30.49 21.95 27.88
CA GLU A 219 29.98 22.55 29.12
C GLU A 219 28.46 22.72 29.12
N VAL A 220 27.90 23.21 27.99
CA VAL A 220 26.44 23.33 27.82
C VAL A 220 25.80 21.95 27.83
N MET A 221 26.44 20.96 27.21
CA MET A 221 25.96 19.57 27.22
C MET A 221 25.93 19.00 28.63
N GLY A 222 26.99 19.17 29.41
CA GLY A 222 27.04 18.76 30.81
C GLY A 222 25.96 19.42 31.68
N TRP A 223 25.71 20.70 31.46
CA TRP A 223 24.66 21.44 32.16
C TRP A 223 23.25 20.90 31.79
N ILE A 224 22.98 20.64 30.49
CA ILE A 224 21.72 20.05 30.05
C ILE A 224 21.52 18.67 30.68
N ASP A 225 22.55 17.83 30.75
CA ASP A 225 22.47 16.49 31.33
C ASP A 225 22.18 16.54 32.83
N ALA A 226 22.86 17.43 33.56
CA ALA A 226 22.64 17.61 34.99
C ALA A 226 21.22 18.12 35.32
N ASN A 227 20.65 18.97 34.45
CA ASN A 227 19.36 19.63 34.69
C ASN A 227 18.20 19.09 33.86
N THR A 228 18.35 17.94 33.21
CA THR A 228 17.32 17.38 32.27
C THR A 228 15.93 17.31 32.91
N THR A 229 15.81 16.83 34.15
CA THR A 229 14.51 16.72 34.84
C THR A 229 13.86 18.08 35.08
N ALA A 230 14.64 19.06 35.53
CA ALA A 230 14.16 20.41 35.76
C ALA A 230 13.73 21.11 34.46
N LEU A 231 14.49 20.87 33.35
CA LEU A 231 14.15 21.38 32.04
C LEU A 231 12.84 20.77 31.51
N VAL A 232 12.66 19.47 31.67
CA VAL A 232 11.44 18.79 31.23
C VAL A 232 10.22 19.28 32.01
N LEU A 233 10.33 19.41 33.33
CA LEU A 233 9.26 19.96 34.17
C LEU A 233 8.96 21.42 33.85
N GLY A 234 9.99 22.23 33.66
CA GLY A 234 9.84 23.64 33.27
C GLY A 234 9.16 23.78 31.90
N CYS A 235 9.58 23.00 30.92
CA CYS A 235 8.93 22.93 29.60
C CYS A 235 7.45 22.50 29.73
N PHE A 236 7.18 21.50 30.55
CA PHE A 236 5.80 21.02 30.75
C PHE A 236 4.89 22.11 31.32
N VAL A 237 5.33 22.81 32.37
CA VAL A 237 4.55 23.91 32.95
C VAL A 237 4.36 25.02 31.92
N PHE A 238 5.46 25.45 31.28
CA PHE A 238 5.42 26.50 30.26
C PHE A 238 4.48 26.18 29.11
N PHE A 239 4.63 25.02 28.50
CA PHE A 239 3.78 24.63 27.37
C PHE A 239 2.34 24.36 27.79
N THR A 240 2.07 23.86 28.99
CA THR A 240 0.70 23.72 29.50
C THR A 240 0.01 25.08 29.58
N VAL A 241 0.65 26.08 30.16
CA VAL A 241 0.12 27.43 30.26
C VAL A 241 -0.01 28.06 28.87
N PHE A 242 1.00 27.92 28.02
CA PHE A 242 1.00 28.48 26.67
C PHE A 242 -0.11 27.88 25.80
N MET A 243 -0.32 26.57 25.81
CA MET A 243 -1.39 25.92 25.07
C MET A 243 -2.75 26.28 25.60
N GLN A 244 -2.89 26.49 26.90
CA GLN A 244 -4.14 26.97 27.49
C GLN A 244 -4.44 28.40 27.06
N LEU A 245 -3.45 29.28 27.01
CA LEU A 245 -3.58 30.66 26.48
C LEU A 245 -4.02 30.64 25.01
N LEU A 246 -3.40 29.81 24.17
CA LEU A 246 -3.81 29.66 22.77
C LEU A 246 -5.24 29.17 22.62
N HIS A 247 -5.68 28.28 23.51
CA HIS A 247 -7.07 27.82 23.54
C HIS A 247 -8.04 28.97 23.88
N TRP A 248 -7.72 29.81 24.87
CA TRP A 248 -8.51 31.00 25.21
C TRP A 248 -8.58 32.01 24.06
N LEU A 249 -7.49 32.13 23.28
CA LEU A 249 -7.46 32.92 22.04
C LEU A 249 -8.21 32.24 20.86
N LYS A 250 -8.96 31.14 21.11
CA LYS A 250 -9.72 30.38 20.12
C LYS A 250 -8.88 29.73 19.01
N VAL A 251 -7.57 29.55 19.23
CA VAL A 251 -6.69 28.82 18.30
C VAL A 251 -6.88 27.31 18.48
N ASN A 252 -6.93 26.58 17.37
CA ASN A 252 -7.06 25.12 17.42
C ASN A 252 -5.73 24.48 17.84
N VAL A 253 -5.59 24.13 19.13
CA VAL A 253 -4.39 23.56 19.71
C VAL A 253 -4.02 22.21 19.10
N PHE A 254 -5.00 21.35 18.78
CA PHE A 254 -4.72 20.07 18.11
C PHE A 254 -4.03 20.25 16.76
N LYS A 255 -4.43 21.27 15.99
CA LYS A 255 -3.79 21.59 14.72
C LYS A 255 -2.32 21.98 14.90
N ILE A 256 -2.01 22.73 15.95
CA ILE A 256 -0.62 23.10 16.30
C ILE A 256 0.16 21.84 16.67
N ILE A 257 -0.40 20.99 17.55
CA ILE A 257 0.25 19.73 17.97
C ILE A 257 0.54 18.83 16.76
N VAL A 258 -0.41 18.68 15.83
CA VAL A 258 -0.22 17.89 14.61
C VAL A 258 0.88 18.45 13.73
N LEU A 259 0.95 19.76 13.53
CA LEU A 259 2.01 20.38 12.72
C LEU A 259 3.38 20.29 13.40
N LEU A 260 3.46 20.56 14.71
CA LEU A 260 4.70 20.39 15.49
C LEU A 260 5.13 18.93 15.53
N GLY A 261 4.18 18.01 15.68
CA GLY A 261 4.44 16.57 15.63
C GLY A 261 4.99 16.14 14.27
N THR A 262 4.42 16.67 13.18
CA THR A 262 4.94 16.43 11.82
C THR A 262 6.37 16.93 11.67
N PHE A 263 6.66 18.15 12.13
CA PHE A 263 8.00 18.72 12.12
C PHE A 263 8.99 17.89 12.94
N SER A 264 8.63 17.58 14.18
CA SER A 264 9.49 16.85 15.10
C SER A 264 9.78 15.41 14.61
N LEU A 265 8.76 14.73 14.09
CA LEU A 265 8.91 13.37 13.56
C LEU A 265 9.72 13.37 12.26
N ALA A 266 9.56 14.38 11.41
CA ALA A 266 10.36 14.57 10.21
C ALA A 266 11.85 14.85 10.52
N LEU A 267 12.10 15.65 11.57
CA LEU A 267 13.44 15.91 12.08
C LEU A 267 14.07 14.64 12.66
N ALA A 268 13.30 13.88 13.45
CA ALA A 268 13.74 12.61 14.01
C ALA A 268 14.06 11.58 12.92
N PHE A 269 13.20 11.48 11.92
CA PHE A 269 13.41 10.64 10.74
C PHE A 269 14.75 10.98 10.06
N ALA A 270 14.94 12.22 9.64
CA ALA A 270 16.17 12.59 8.94
C ALA A 270 17.42 12.43 9.83
N GLY A 271 17.31 12.72 11.13
CA GLY A 271 18.40 12.52 12.09
C GLY A 271 18.80 11.06 12.27
N ASN A 272 17.84 10.12 12.16
CA ASN A 272 18.06 8.69 12.34
C ASN A 272 18.32 7.95 11.03
N ASP A 273 17.53 8.24 9.99
CA ASP A 273 17.50 7.41 8.78
C ASP A 273 18.40 7.92 7.64
N LEU A 274 19.04 9.10 7.79
CA LEU A 274 19.99 9.59 6.78
C LEU A 274 21.17 8.63 6.57
N VAL A 275 21.58 7.90 7.62
CA VAL A 275 22.65 6.89 7.51
C VAL A 275 22.30 5.77 6.54
N ASN A 276 21.03 5.44 6.39
CA ASN A 276 20.57 4.39 5.50
C ASN A 276 20.88 4.74 4.03
N PHE A 277 20.84 6.03 3.69
CA PHE A 277 21.02 6.54 2.32
C PHE A 277 22.47 6.90 1.99
N ILE A 278 23.18 7.56 2.91
CA ILE A 278 24.54 8.08 2.63
C ILE A 278 25.61 7.40 3.47
N GLY A 279 25.26 6.61 4.48
CA GLY A 279 26.27 5.96 5.36
C GLY A 279 27.17 4.99 4.61
N VAL A 280 26.58 4.17 3.74
CA VAL A 280 27.33 3.21 2.90
C VAL A 280 28.25 3.92 1.89
N PRO A 281 27.82 4.90 1.09
CA PRO A 281 28.70 5.69 0.23
C PRO A 281 29.82 6.42 0.99
N LEU A 282 29.54 6.96 2.17
CA LEU A 282 30.55 7.62 3.01
C LEU A 282 31.57 6.61 3.57
N ALA A 283 31.13 5.40 3.92
CA ALA A 283 32.04 4.31 4.30
C ALA A 283 32.95 3.94 3.14
N GLY A 284 32.41 3.80 1.92
CA GLY A 284 33.17 3.56 0.70
C GLY A 284 34.17 4.66 0.39
N PHE A 285 33.76 5.92 0.54
CA PHE A 285 34.67 7.07 0.38
C PHE A 285 35.79 7.08 1.44
N SER A 286 35.47 6.78 2.70
CA SER A 286 36.47 6.66 3.76
C SER A 286 37.44 5.50 3.51
N ALA A 287 36.94 4.34 3.04
CA ALA A 287 37.78 3.21 2.67
C ALA A 287 38.71 3.57 1.53
N TYR A 288 38.22 4.23 0.49
CA TYR A 288 39.04 4.65 -0.64
C TYR A 288 40.09 5.68 -0.23
N THR A 289 39.77 6.69 0.55
CA THR A 289 40.73 7.70 1.01
C THR A 289 41.81 7.12 1.92
N ASP A 290 41.47 6.14 2.76
CA ASP A 290 42.43 5.45 3.61
C ASP A 290 43.35 4.58 2.79
N TYR A 291 42.84 3.79 1.84
CA TYR A 291 43.63 3.01 0.93
C TYR A 291 44.66 3.87 0.14
N MET A 292 44.19 4.99 -0.42
CA MET A 292 45.04 5.93 -1.16
C MET A 292 46.14 6.57 -0.31
N ALA A 293 45.87 6.81 0.97
CA ALA A 293 46.82 7.47 1.87
C ALA A 293 47.83 6.50 2.51
N ASN A 294 47.40 5.28 2.83
CA ASN A 294 48.16 4.36 3.71
C ASN A 294 48.47 3.01 3.13
N ALA A 295 48.13 2.72 1.86
CA ALA A 295 48.39 1.39 1.26
C ALA A 295 49.89 1.05 1.12
N ASN A 296 50.75 2.07 1.00
CA ASN A 296 52.23 1.87 0.92
C ASN A 296 52.69 0.76 -0.05
N GLY A 297 51.95 0.59 -1.16
CA GLY A 297 52.22 -0.43 -2.17
C GLY A 297 51.57 -1.80 -1.92
N LEU A 298 50.76 -1.96 -0.85
CA LEU A 298 49.96 -3.17 -0.63
C LEU A 298 48.89 -3.31 -1.70
N SER A 299 48.57 -4.55 -2.07
CA SER A 299 47.44 -4.84 -2.95
C SER A 299 46.11 -4.50 -2.32
N ILE A 300 45.08 -4.22 -3.15
CA ILE A 300 43.69 -4.05 -2.73
C ILE A 300 43.14 -5.27 -1.97
N TYR A 301 43.71 -6.45 -2.18
CA TYR A 301 43.32 -7.70 -1.55
C TYR A 301 43.97 -7.91 -0.17
N ASP A 302 45.10 -7.23 0.09
CA ASP A 302 45.92 -7.43 1.30
C ASP A 302 45.78 -6.26 2.30
N PHE A 303 45.24 -5.13 1.86
CA PHE A 303 45.07 -3.94 2.71
C PHE A 303 43.77 -4.04 3.54
N ASN A 304 43.91 -4.31 4.85
CA ASN A 304 42.82 -4.41 5.77
C ASN A 304 42.33 -3.05 6.27
N MET A 305 40.99 -2.91 6.46
CA MET A 305 40.32 -1.65 6.70
C MET A 305 40.17 -1.28 8.20
N HIS A 306 41.32 -1.25 8.94
CA HIS A 306 41.32 -0.88 10.37
C HIS A 306 40.80 0.53 10.64
N SER A 307 40.98 1.48 9.74
CA SER A 307 40.51 2.87 9.88
C SER A 307 38.99 3.03 10.03
N LEU A 308 38.22 2.11 9.44
CA LEU A 308 36.77 2.13 9.56
C LEU A 308 36.27 1.79 10.97
N MET A 309 37.12 1.29 11.87
CA MET A 309 36.79 1.08 13.29
C MET A 309 36.70 2.39 14.09
N SER A 310 37.28 3.47 13.58
CA SER A 310 37.17 4.80 14.23
C SER A 310 35.84 5.46 13.93
N SER A 311 35.35 6.30 14.88
CA SER A 311 34.11 7.07 14.71
C SER A 311 34.13 7.94 13.46
N ALA A 312 33.03 7.93 12.73
CA ALA A 312 32.87 8.69 11.50
C ALA A 312 32.87 10.22 11.79
N LYS A 313 33.78 10.94 11.19
CA LYS A 313 33.73 12.41 11.10
C LYS A 313 33.16 12.78 9.73
N THR A 314 31.84 12.86 9.62
CA THR A 314 31.20 13.21 8.35
C THR A 314 31.34 14.71 8.08
N PRO A 315 31.94 15.11 6.94
CA PRO A 315 31.98 16.52 6.58
C PRO A 315 30.58 17.12 6.47
N ALA A 316 30.34 18.26 7.12
CA ALA A 316 29.02 18.91 7.18
C ALA A 316 28.41 19.20 5.80
N ILE A 317 29.23 19.36 4.78
CA ILE A 317 28.77 19.58 3.40
C ILE A 317 27.92 18.42 2.85
N PHE A 318 28.28 17.16 3.16
CA PHE A 318 27.48 16.00 2.72
C PHE A 318 26.13 15.96 3.40
N LEU A 319 26.07 16.29 4.70
CA LEU A 319 24.81 16.36 5.46
C LEU A 319 23.91 17.48 4.90
N PHE A 320 24.48 18.64 4.60
CA PHE A 320 23.77 19.79 4.03
C PHE A 320 23.19 19.45 2.63
N ILE A 321 24.02 18.91 1.73
CA ILE A 321 23.58 18.52 0.36
C ILE A 321 22.49 17.44 0.45
N SER A 322 22.67 16.44 1.30
CA SER A 322 21.66 15.37 1.49
C SER A 322 20.35 15.94 2.00
N GLY A 323 20.39 16.87 2.95
CA GLY A 323 19.20 17.58 3.45
C GLY A 323 18.46 18.34 2.35
N LEU A 324 19.18 19.00 1.44
CA LEU A 324 18.58 19.67 0.27
C LEU A 324 17.92 18.65 -0.69
N ILE A 325 18.59 17.53 -0.98
CA ILE A 325 18.05 16.49 -1.88
C ILE A 325 16.81 15.86 -1.25
N MET A 326 16.83 15.53 0.04
CA MET A 326 15.67 15.00 0.77
C MET A 326 14.49 15.95 0.73
N THR A 327 14.73 17.24 0.96
CA THR A 327 13.70 18.29 0.90
C THR A 327 13.09 18.39 -0.50
N TYR A 328 13.92 18.36 -1.53
CA TYR A 328 13.49 18.36 -2.93
C TYR A 328 12.66 17.09 -3.26
N ALA A 329 13.13 15.92 -2.84
CA ALA A 329 12.43 14.67 -3.01
C ALA A 329 11.03 14.71 -2.39
N LEU A 330 10.93 15.18 -1.15
CA LEU A 330 9.65 15.30 -0.44
C LEU A 330 8.67 16.25 -1.14
N ALA A 331 9.17 17.36 -1.68
CA ALA A 331 8.35 18.36 -2.36
C ALA A 331 7.82 17.88 -3.73
N THR A 332 8.57 17.03 -4.43
CA THR A 332 8.29 16.67 -5.84
C THR A 332 7.75 15.27 -6.04
N SER A 333 7.94 14.34 -5.07
CA SER A 333 7.58 12.95 -5.24
C SER A 333 6.07 12.69 -5.35
N LYS A 334 5.67 12.10 -6.47
CA LYS A 334 4.32 11.60 -6.68
C LYS A 334 4.11 10.22 -6.03
N LYS A 335 5.16 9.39 -5.98
CA LYS A 335 5.11 8.05 -5.38
C LYS A 335 4.82 8.13 -3.88
N ALA A 336 5.35 9.14 -3.17
CA ALA A 336 5.06 9.39 -1.75
C ALA A 336 3.56 9.52 -1.45
N LYS A 337 2.79 10.15 -2.34
CA LYS A 337 1.33 10.28 -2.17
C LYS A 337 0.61 8.93 -2.16
N ASN A 338 1.06 7.95 -2.94
CA ASN A 338 0.47 6.62 -2.99
C ASN A 338 0.73 5.84 -1.68
N VAL A 339 1.95 5.90 -1.15
CA VAL A 339 2.30 5.26 0.13
C VAL A 339 1.52 5.89 1.28
N ILE A 340 1.42 7.23 1.32
CA ILE A 340 0.62 7.96 2.32
C ILE A 340 -0.86 7.55 2.21
N LYS A 341 -1.42 7.47 1.00
CA LYS A 341 -2.81 7.05 0.77
C LYS A 341 -3.07 5.65 1.32
N THR A 342 -2.21 4.67 1.06
CA THR A 342 -2.34 3.30 1.58
C THR A 342 -2.40 3.28 3.11
N SER A 343 -1.49 3.98 3.77
CA SER A 343 -1.45 4.05 5.24
C SER A 343 -2.68 4.74 5.83
N VAL A 344 -3.10 5.86 5.22
CA VAL A 344 -4.28 6.63 5.66
C VAL A 344 -5.57 5.81 5.47
N ASP A 345 -5.72 5.11 4.34
CA ASP A 345 -6.90 4.30 4.04
C ASP A 345 -7.04 3.11 5.00
N LEU A 346 -5.94 2.45 5.38
CA LEU A 346 -5.95 1.39 6.39
C LEU A 346 -6.34 1.88 7.79
N ALA A 347 -5.99 3.13 8.13
CA ALA A 347 -6.30 3.76 9.42
C ALA A 347 -7.62 4.53 9.44
N ARG A 348 -8.39 4.57 8.35
CA ARG A 348 -9.61 5.38 8.19
C ARG A 348 -10.67 5.04 9.24
N GLN A 349 -11.38 6.06 9.73
CA GLN A 349 -12.44 5.92 10.74
C GLN A 349 -13.77 5.43 10.16
N GLU A 350 -14.10 5.88 8.94
CA GLU A 350 -15.30 5.48 8.22
C GLU A 350 -15.04 4.31 7.27
N GLU A 351 -16.10 3.61 6.89
CA GLU A 351 -16.03 2.60 5.82
C GLU A 351 -15.75 3.29 4.48
N GLY A 352 -14.80 2.76 3.73
CA GLY A 352 -14.37 3.28 2.46
C GLY A 352 -14.01 2.19 1.47
N GLU A 353 -13.30 2.53 0.41
CA GLU A 353 -12.75 1.56 -0.53
C GLU A 353 -11.66 0.73 0.16
N GLU A 354 -11.90 -0.58 0.33
CA GLU A 354 -10.94 -1.49 0.92
C GLU A 354 -9.95 -1.97 -0.14
N MET A 355 -8.67 -1.62 0.04
CA MET A 355 -7.60 -1.95 -0.92
C MET A 355 -7.21 -3.44 -0.92
N PHE A 356 -7.45 -4.13 0.20
CA PHE A 356 -7.03 -5.51 0.41
C PHE A 356 -8.21 -6.47 0.39
N GLY A 357 -7.98 -7.70 -0.06
CA GLY A 357 -8.97 -8.77 -0.02
C GLY A 357 -9.16 -9.34 1.40
N SER A 358 -9.99 -10.36 1.57
CA SER A 358 -10.13 -11.09 2.83
C SER A 358 -9.15 -12.28 2.89
N SER A 359 -8.52 -12.53 4.05
CA SER A 359 -7.68 -13.71 4.29
C SER A 359 -8.30 -14.66 5.32
N ALA A 360 -7.96 -15.95 5.27
CA ALA A 360 -8.45 -16.94 6.22
C ALA A 360 -8.01 -16.63 7.66
N LEU A 361 -6.76 -16.16 7.81
CA LEU A 361 -6.17 -15.79 9.09
C LEU A 361 -6.90 -14.59 9.70
N ALA A 362 -7.16 -13.54 8.92
CA ALA A 362 -7.90 -12.37 9.38
C ALA A 362 -9.32 -12.74 9.82
N ARG A 363 -10.02 -13.59 9.04
CA ARG A 363 -11.36 -14.08 9.43
C ARG A 363 -11.34 -14.84 10.76
N SER A 364 -10.33 -15.69 11.00
CA SER A 364 -10.17 -16.42 12.25
C SER A 364 -9.96 -15.49 13.44
N LEU A 365 -9.07 -14.49 13.28
CA LEU A 365 -8.79 -13.49 14.32
C LEU A 365 -10.01 -12.65 14.66
N VAL A 366 -10.76 -12.17 13.66
CA VAL A 366 -11.99 -11.39 13.90
C VAL A 366 -13.01 -12.21 14.67
N ARG A 367 -13.19 -13.50 14.34
CA ARG A 367 -14.10 -14.40 15.09
C ARG A 367 -13.66 -14.52 16.55
N LYS A 368 -12.36 -14.82 16.80
CA LYS A 368 -11.82 -14.94 18.19
C LYS A 368 -11.98 -13.64 18.97
N ALA A 369 -11.68 -12.49 18.34
CA ALA A 369 -11.84 -11.18 18.97
C ALA A 369 -13.30 -10.87 19.30
N THR A 370 -14.25 -11.25 18.43
CA THR A 370 -15.68 -11.09 18.68
C THR A 370 -16.12 -11.93 19.89
N THR A 371 -15.73 -13.23 19.93
CA THR A 371 -16.05 -14.12 21.06
C THR A 371 -15.44 -13.60 22.38
N PHE A 372 -14.19 -13.14 22.35
CA PHE A 372 -13.52 -12.54 23.52
C PHE A 372 -14.25 -11.28 24.02
N ASN A 373 -14.67 -10.40 23.10
CA ASN A 373 -15.43 -9.21 23.45
C ASN A 373 -16.79 -9.54 24.07
N GLU A 374 -17.47 -10.59 23.59
CA GLU A 374 -18.73 -11.06 24.19
C GLU A 374 -18.49 -11.61 25.62
N THR A 375 -17.39 -12.29 25.84
CA THR A 375 -17.01 -12.76 27.19
C THR A 375 -16.71 -11.57 28.12
N LEU A 376 -15.95 -10.58 27.67
CA LEU A 376 -15.68 -9.35 28.44
C LEU A 376 -16.95 -8.58 28.77
N LYS A 377 -17.92 -8.52 27.87
CA LYS A 377 -19.21 -7.87 28.11
C LYS A 377 -20.01 -8.50 29.25
N ARG A 378 -19.78 -9.76 29.57
CA ARG A 378 -20.44 -10.46 30.70
C ARG A 378 -19.79 -10.12 32.05
N VAL A 379 -18.50 -9.74 32.04
CA VAL A 379 -17.73 -9.43 33.26
C VAL A 379 -17.89 -7.95 33.67
N ILE A 380 -18.06 -7.04 32.71
CA ILE A 380 -18.13 -5.60 32.94
C ILE A 380 -19.57 -5.21 33.32
N PRO A 381 -19.80 -4.50 34.47
CA PRO A 381 -21.11 -4.01 34.86
C PRO A 381 -21.77 -3.15 33.79
N ALA A 382 -23.10 -3.28 33.65
CA ALA A 382 -23.86 -2.58 32.59
C ALA A 382 -23.67 -1.05 32.62
N ASN A 383 -23.68 -0.46 33.82
CA ASN A 383 -23.52 0.99 34.00
C ASN A 383 -22.17 1.52 33.51
N VAL A 384 -21.08 0.77 33.78
CA VAL A 384 -19.71 1.11 33.32
C VAL A 384 -19.65 1.01 31.80
N ARG A 385 -20.24 -0.05 31.23
CA ARG A 385 -20.29 -0.27 29.79
C ARG A 385 -21.07 0.81 29.07
N GLU A 386 -22.20 1.24 29.60
CA GLU A 386 -23.00 2.32 29.03
C GLU A 386 -22.25 3.66 29.09
N GLY A 387 -21.58 3.97 30.21
CA GLY A 387 -20.73 5.14 30.36
C GLY A 387 -19.59 5.18 29.33
N ILE A 388 -18.90 4.05 29.12
CA ILE A 388 -17.88 3.92 28.10
C ILE A 388 -18.48 4.09 26.70
N ASN A 389 -19.60 3.44 26.40
CA ASN A 389 -20.21 3.52 25.07
C ASN A 389 -20.65 4.95 24.72
N LYS A 390 -21.16 5.73 25.67
CA LYS A 390 -21.47 7.16 25.49
C LYS A 390 -20.24 7.97 25.09
N ARG A 391 -19.05 7.63 25.60
CA ARG A 391 -17.78 8.30 25.25
C ARG A 391 -17.27 7.93 23.84
N PHE A 392 -17.66 6.76 23.34
CA PHE A 392 -17.28 6.26 22.01
C PHE A 392 -18.40 6.41 20.96
N ASN A 393 -19.28 7.42 21.11
CA ASN A 393 -20.31 7.72 20.14
C ASN A 393 -19.70 8.37 18.89
N LYS A 394 -19.69 7.63 17.77
CA LYS A 394 -19.13 8.08 16.48
C LYS A 394 -20.02 9.08 15.75
N ASP A 395 -21.32 9.08 16.03
CA ASP A 395 -22.29 9.98 15.37
C ASP A 395 -22.00 11.46 15.71
N GLU A 396 -21.31 11.69 16.83
CA GLU A 396 -20.87 13.02 17.25
C GLU A 396 -19.47 13.39 16.73
N ALA A 397 -18.86 12.59 15.86
CA ALA A 397 -17.47 12.79 15.42
C ALA A 397 -17.32 14.11 14.65
N ILE A 398 -16.35 14.92 15.09
CA ILE A 398 -15.97 16.15 14.39
C ILE A 398 -14.84 15.83 13.44
N LEU A 399 -15.19 15.59 12.16
CA LEU A 399 -14.26 15.36 11.08
C LEU A 399 -14.22 16.55 10.13
N GLU A 400 -13.03 16.95 9.72
CA GLU A 400 -12.87 17.86 8.58
C GLU A 400 -13.35 17.18 7.29
N ASN A 401 -13.90 17.95 6.36
CA ASN A 401 -14.48 17.42 5.12
C ASN A 401 -13.47 16.51 4.37
N GLY A 402 -13.80 15.21 4.30
CA GLY A 402 -12.98 14.17 3.66
C GLY A 402 -11.71 13.80 4.44
N ALA A 403 -11.63 14.09 5.75
CA ALA A 403 -10.60 13.54 6.61
C ALA A 403 -10.86 12.04 6.84
N ALA A 404 -9.77 11.30 6.98
CA ALA A 404 -9.85 9.87 7.27
C ALA A 404 -10.10 9.59 8.75
N PHE A 405 -9.64 10.47 9.64
CA PHE A 405 -9.81 10.42 11.09
C PHE A 405 -9.66 11.80 11.71
N ASP A 406 -10.00 11.93 12.99
CA ASP A 406 -10.04 13.21 13.69
C ASP A 406 -8.66 13.71 14.17
N MET A 407 -8.62 14.97 14.64
CA MET A 407 -7.41 15.63 15.11
C MET A 407 -6.84 15.02 16.39
N VAL A 408 -7.69 14.45 17.26
CA VAL A 408 -7.24 13.81 18.52
C VAL A 408 -6.37 12.60 18.18
N ARG A 409 -6.85 11.72 17.30
CA ARG A 409 -6.09 10.56 16.85
C ARG A 409 -4.80 10.95 16.12
N ALA A 410 -4.87 11.97 15.25
CA ALA A 410 -3.69 12.47 14.57
C ALA A 410 -2.62 12.96 15.55
N SER A 411 -3.02 13.69 16.59
CA SER A 411 -2.11 14.17 17.63
C SER A 411 -1.49 13.02 18.41
N VAL A 412 -2.30 12.04 18.84
CA VAL A 412 -1.81 10.84 19.56
C VAL A 412 -0.83 10.05 18.69
N ASN A 413 -1.16 9.83 17.41
CA ASN A 413 -0.26 9.11 16.49
C ASN A 413 1.12 9.75 16.42
N LEU A 414 1.19 11.06 16.21
CA LEU A 414 2.46 11.77 16.03
C LEU A 414 3.27 11.85 17.35
N VAL A 415 2.60 12.19 18.46
CA VAL A 415 3.26 12.34 19.75
C VAL A 415 3.77 10.99 20.27
N LEU A 416 2.93 9.96 20.21
CA LEU A 416 3.30 8.62 20.70
C LEU A 416 4.37 7.97 19.83
N SER A 417 4.26 8.09 18.51
CA SER A 417 5.30 7.58 17.60
C SER A 417 6.64 8.28 17.87
N GLY A 418 6.62 9.60 18.01
CA GLY A 418 7.81 10.37 18.39
C GLY A 418 8.42 9.88 19.69
N LEU A 419 7.62 9.71 20.75
CA LEU A 419 8.07 9.20 22.05
C LEU A 419 8.71 7.82 21.96
N LEU A 420 8.07 6.87 21.27
CA LEU A 420 8.58 5.51 21.13
C LEU A 420 9.92 5.48 20.36
N ILE A 421 10.03 6.28 19.28
CA ILE A 421 11.29 6.39 18.52
C ILE A 421 12.39 7.01 19.41
N ILE A 422 12.08 8.03 20.22
CA ILE A 422 13.03 8.63 21.17
C ILE A 422 13.53 7.60 22.18
N ILE A 423 12.62 6.83 22.78
CA ILE A 423 12.99 5.79 23.75
C ILE A 423 13.93 4.78 23.10
N GLY A 424 13.59 4.27 21.92
CA GLY A 424 14.41 3.32 21.18
C GLY A 424 15.80 3.84 20.85
N THR A 425 15.88 5.07 20.30
CA THR A 425 17.18 5.73 20.01
C THR A 425 17.99 5.98 21.27
N THR A 426 17.34 6.28 22.40
CA THR A 426 18.02 6.45 23.69
C THR A 426 18.66 5.16 24.19
N MET A 427 17.99 4.03 23.94
CA MET A 427 18.51 2.70 24.24
C MET A 427 19.52 2.20 23.20
N LYS A 428 19.92 3.02 22.25
CA LYS A 428 20.78 2.67 21.11
C LYS A 428 20.24 1.50 20.27
N LEU A 429 18.93 1.31 20.27
CA LEU A 429 18.25 0.35 19.41
C LEU A 429 17.84 1.06 18.11
N PRO A 430 18.37 0.68 16.96
CA PRO A 430 17.91 1.21 15.68
C PRO A 430 16.49 0.69 15.42
N LEU A 431 15.49 1.51 15.74
CA LEU A 431 14.10 1.19 15.45
C LEU A 431 13.73 1.66 14.05
N SER A 432 12.88 0.89 13.39
CA SER A 432 12.28 1.34 12.15
C SER A 432 11.21 2.40 12.44
N THR A 433 11.43 3.62 11.98
CA THR A 433 10.46 4.72 12.07
C THR A 433 9.15 4.35 11.38
N THR A 434 9.22 3.66 10.24
CA THR A 434 8.07 3.18 9.47
C THR A 434 7.23 2.16 10.25
N TYR A 435 7.87 1.20 10.92
CA TYR A 435 7.14 0.19 11.68
C TYR A 435 6.41 0.80 12.86
N VAL A 436 7.10 1.64 13.64
CA VAL A 436 6.51 2.28 14.81
C VAL A 436 5.32 3.15 14.42
N THR A 437 5.47 4.04 13.45
CA THR A 437 4.41 4.99 13.07
C THR A 437 3.19 4.29 12.45
N PHE A 438 3.41 3.31 11.58
CA PHE A 438 2.32 2.53 10.98
C PHE A 438 1.56 1.72 12.03
N ILE A 439 2.25 1.04 12.93
CA ILE A 439 1.64 0.19 13.94
C ILE A 439 0.93 1.00 15.02
N VAL A 440 1.47 2.16 15.43
CA VAL A 440 0.75 3.10 16.30
C VAL A 440 -0.56 3.53 15.64
N ALA A 441 -0.54 3.90 14.36
CA ALA A 441 -1.75 4.29 13.62
C ALA A 441 -2.78 3.15 13.53
N MET A 442 -2.34 1.89 13.43
CA MET A 442 -3.24 0.73 13.47
C MET A 442 -3.82 0.50 14.87
N GLY A 443 -3.01 0.58 15.93
CA GLY A 443 -3.45 0.44 17.32
C GLY A 443 -4.46 1.53 17.70
N THR A 444 -4.21 2.78 17.37
CA THR A 444 -5.14 3.89 17.61
C THR A 444 -6.45 3.74 16.82
N SER A 445 -6.38 3.23 15.59
CA SER A 445 -7.54 2.94 14.75
C SER A 445 -8.42 1.83 15.36
N LEU A 446 -7.79 0.78 15.89
CA LEU A 446 -8.49 -0.29 16.61
C LEU A 446 -9.20 0.25 17.86
N SER A 447 -8.49 1.03 18.66
CA SER A 447 -9.00 1.63 19.90
C SER A 447 -10.21 2.53 19.65
N ASP A 448 -10.21 3.29 18.57
CA ASP A 448 -11.33 4.15 18.15
C ASP A 448 -12.53 3.36 17.64
N ARG A 449 -12.48 2.03 17.71
CA ARG A 449 -13.51 1.15 17.12
C ARG A 449 -13.75 1.43 15.63
N ALA A 450 -12.73 1.97 14.94
CA ALA A 450 -12.83 2.30 13.52
C ALA A 450 -13.02 1.05 12.64
N TRP A 451 -12.73 -0.14 13.18
CA TRP A 451 -12.89 -1.42 12.50
C TRP A 451 -14.28 -1.99 12.79
N SER A 452 -15.23 -1.76 11.88
CA SER A 452 -16.52 -2.44 11.92
C SER A 452 -16.34 -3.95 11.69
N ARG A 453 -17.36 -4.75 12.02
CA ARG A 453 -17.31 -6.21 11.81
C ARG A 453 -17.06 -6.57 10.34
N GLU A 454 -17.55 -5.75 9.41
CA GLU A 454 -17.38 -5.95 7.97
C GLU A 454 -16.01 -5.51 7.47
N SER A 455 -15.51 -4.35 7.93
CA SER A 455 -14.23 -3.78 7.49
C SER A 455 -13.03 -4.41 8.19
N ALA A 456 -13.20 -4.95 9.41
CA ALA A 456 -12.10 -5.49 10.23
C ALA A 456 -11.29 -6.58 9.51
N VAL A 457 -11.96 -7.49 8.78
CA VAL A 457 -11.28 -8.57 8.07
C VAL A 457 -10.34 -8.01 6.99
N TYR A 458 -10.78 -7.01 6.25
CA TYR A 458 -9.98 -6.37 5.18
C TYR A 458 -8.81 -5.58 5.75
N ARG A 459 -9.03 -4.82 6.84
CA ARG A 459 -7.99 -4.03 7.50
C ARG A 459 -6.93 -4.89 8.17
N ILE A 460 -7.33 -5.95 8.86
CA ILE A 460 -6.41 -6.94 9.42
C ILE A 460 -5.61 -7.61 8.30
N THR A 461 -6.26 -7.98 7.19
CA THR A 461 -5.53 -8.53 6.03
C THR A 461 -4.53 -7.52 5.48
N GLY A 462 -4.92 -6.23 5.34
CA GLY A 462 -4.04 -5.16 4.91
C GLY A 462 -2.84 -4.97 5.85
N MET A 463 -3.09 -4.93 7.16
CA MET A 463 -2.03 -4.83 8.17
C MET A 463 -1.05 -6.01 8.08
N PHE A 464 -1.55 -7.26 7.99
CA PHE A 464 -0.69 -8.43 7.83
C PHE A 464 0.04 -8.46 6.47
N SER A 465 -0.58 -7.93 5.41
CA SER A 465 0.11 -7.80 4.12
C SER A 465 1.29 -6.83 4.19
N VAL A 466 1.14 -5.72 4.90
CA VAL A 466 2.23 -4.75 5.13
C VAL A 466 3.31 -5.37 6.03
N ILE A 467 2.94 -5.96 7.16
CA ILE A 467 3.89 -6.64 8.06
C ILE A 467 4.59 -7.80 7.34
N GLY A 468 3.85 -8.63 6.60
CA GLY A 468 4.42 -9.70 5.78
C GLY A 468 5.38 -9.16 4.71
N GLY A 469 5.05 -8.00 4.11
CA GLY A 469 5.94 -7.28 3.22
C GLY A 469 7.28 -6.91 3.88
N TRP A 470 7.26 -6.49 5.14
CA TRP A 470 8.48 -6.17 5.89
C TRP A 470 9.39 -7.38 6.10
N PHE A 471 8.81 -8.55 6.45
CA PHE A 471 9.58 -9.79 6.55
C PHE A 471 10.17 -10.22 5.21
N ILE A 472 9.35 -10.12 4.15
CA ILE A 472 9.81 -10.41 2.78
C ILE A 472 10.94 -9.45 2.40
N THR A 473 10.82 -8.15 2.72
CA THR A 473 11.89 -7.17 2.47
C THR A 473 13.19 -7.60 3.13
N ALA A 474 13.17 -7.96 4.43
CA ALA A 474 14.36 -8.38 5.16
C ALA A 474 15.02 -9.62 4.52
N ILE A 475 14.23 -10.66 4.20
CA ILE A 475 14.74 -11.90 3.59
C ILE A 475 15.28 -11.63 2.18
N VAL A 476 14.56 -10.86 1.38
CA VAL A 476 14.94 -10.54 0.00
C VAL A 476 16.19 -9.66 -0.01
N ALA A 477 16.26 -8.63 0.85
CA ALA A 477 17.41 -7.75 1.03
C ALA A 477 18.66 -8.57 1.38
N PHE A 478 18.57 -9.42 2.40
CA PHE A 478 19.66 -10.31 2.80
C PHE A 478 20.11 -11.23 1.65
N THR A 479 19.15 -11.93 1.04
CA THR A 479 19.46 -12.97 0.04
C THR A 479 20.00 -12.37 -1.25
N ILE A 480 19.39 -11.31 -1.77
CA ILE A 480 19.83 -10.68 -3.02
C ILE A 480 21.20 -10.03 -2.80
N CYS A 481 21.40 -9.28 -1.71
CA CYS A 481 22.69 -8.67 -1.43
C CYS A 481 23.80 -9.72 -1.27
N ALA A 482 23.54 -10.83 -0.57
CA ALA A 482 24.46 -11.95 -0.47
C ALA A 482 24.86 -12.51 -1.86
N LEU A 483 23.87 -12.78 -2.71
CA LEU A 483 24.12 -13.30 -4.07
C LEU A 483 24.89 -12.31 -4.94
N VAL A 484 24.55 -11.03 -4.88
CA VAL A 484 25.24 -9.96 -5.62
C VAL A 484 26.67 -9.82 -5.13
N THR A 485 26.90 -9.87 -3.81
CA THR A 485 28.24 -9.80 -3.21
C THR A 485 29.09 -10.97 -3.65
N VAL A 486 28.60 -12.22 -3.62
CA VAL A 486 29.30 -13.40 -4.12
C VAL A 486 29.67 -13.25 -5.60
N ALA A 487 28.69 -12.85 -6.41
CA ALA A 487 28.91 -12.66 -7.82
C ALA A 487 29.99 -11.59 -8.11
N MET A 488 29.95 -10.47 -7.42
CA MET A 488 30.97 -9.41 -7.54
C MET A 488 32.33 -9.91 -7.05
N PHE A 489 32.39 -10.64 -5.94
CA PHE A 489 33.62 -11.15 -5.37
C PHE A 489 34.40 -12.09 -6.36
N TYR A 490 33.69 -13.03 -6.99
CA TYR A 490 34.32 -13.97 -7.92
C TYR A 490 34.56 -13.41 -9.33
N THR A 491 33.74 -12.45 -9.77
CA THR A 491 33.88 -11.85 -11.12
C THR A 491 34.71 -10.56 -11.14
N ASN A 492 35.15 -10.13 -9.97
CA ASN A 492 35.99 -8.94 -9.80
C ASN A 492 35.31 -7.68 -10.37
N THR A 493 36.09 -6.78 -10.93
CA THR A 493 35.64 -5.48 -11.47
C THR A 493 34.59 -5.64 -12.57
N VAL A 494 34.61 -6.73 -13.35
CA VAL A 494 33.62 -6.98 -14.41
C VAL A 494 32.23 -7.15 -13.82
N GLY A 495 32.09 -7.91 -12.72
CA GLY A 495 30.81 -8.06 -12.01
C GLY A 495 30.29 -6.76 -11.41
N MET A 496 31.21 -5.97 -10.83
CA MET A 496 30.82 -4.66 -10.31
C MET A 496 30.16 -3.78 -11.38
N PHE A 497 30.77 -3.65 -12.57
CA PHE A 497 30.20 -2.89 -13.68
C PHE A 497 28.92 -3.50 -14.23
N PHE A 498 28.81 -4.83 -14.28
CA PHE A 498 27.59 -5.51 -14.69
C PHE A 498 26.42 -5.16 -13.77
N PHE A 499 26.58 -5.25 -12.45
CA PHE A 499 25.51 -4.93 -11.51
C PHE A 499 25.19 -3.44 -11.46
N ILE A 500 26.16 -2.56 -11.68
CA ILE A 500 25.95 -1.13 -11.91
C ILE A 500 25.01 -0.92 -13.10
N ALA A 501 25.32 -1.50 -14.25
CA ALA A 501 24.50 -1.38 -15.46
C ALA A 501 23.10 -1.98 -15.27
N LEU A 502 23.02 -3.13 -14.58
CA LEU A 502 21.73 -3.77 -14.26
C LEU A 502 20.86 -2.90 -13.37
N ALA A 503 21.41 -2.27 -12.32
CA ALA A 503 20.66 -1.37 -11.44
C ALA A 503 20.08 -0.19 -12.22
N VAL A 504 20.89 0.48 -13.05
CA VAL A 504 20.44 1.59 -13.90
C VAL A 504 19.34 1.14 -14.85
N PHE A 505 19.47 -0.02 -15.48
CA PHE A 505 18.46 -0.57 -16.37
C PHE A 505 17.13 -0.85 -15.63
N LEU A 506 17.17 -1.46 -14.45
CA LEU A 506 15.98 -1.76 -13.65
C LEU A 506 15.26 -0.50 -13.20
N LEU A 507 16.00 0.53 -12.77
CA LEU A 507 15.42 1.83 -12.36
C LEU A 507 14.72 2.54 -13.53
N ILE A 508 15.34 2.57 -14.72
CA ILE A 508 14.73 3.15 -15.92
C ILE A 508 13.43 2.39 -16.28
N ARG A 509 13.48 1.06 -16.28
CA ARG A 509 12.34 0.20 -16.59
C ARG A 509 11.18 0.41 -15.59
N SER A 510 11.47 0.49 -14.31
CA SER A 510 10.49 0.74 -13.25
C SER A 510 9.78 2.09 -13.43
N ASN A 511 10.53 3.16 -13.71
CA ASN A 511 9.96 4.48 -13.95
C ASN A 511 9.04 4.53 -15.19
N ILE A 512 9.40 3.81 -16.26
CA ILE A 512 8.54 3.69 -17.46
C ILE A 512 7.24 2.96 -17.11
N GLN A 513 7.31 1.86 -16.34
CA GLN A 513 6.13 1.10 -15.92
C GLN A 513 5.23 1.93 -15.01
N TYR A 514 5.80 2.67 -14.05
CA TYR A 514 5.06 3.56 -13.17
C TYR A 514 4.32 4.66 -13.94
N SER A 515 4.98 5.30 -14.91
CA SER A 515 4.36 6.33 -15.76
C SER A 515 3.17 5.79 -16.59
N LYS A 516 3.27 4.55 -17.09
CA LYS A 516 2.15 3.88 -17.78
C LYS A 516 0.97 3.61 -16.83
N LYS A 517 1.24 3.16 -15.60
CA LYS A 517 0.23 2.92 -14.58
C LYS A 517 -0.46 4.22 -14.13
N GLU A 518 0.29 5.30 -13.92
CA GLU A 518 -0.25 6.63 -13.57
C GLU A 518 -1.22 7.15 -14.64
N LYS A 519 -0.90 6.94 -15.93
CA LYS A 519 -1.80 7.33 -17.02
C LYS A 519 -3.10 6.53 -17.03
N ALA A 520 -3.04 5.25 -16.69
CA ALA A 520 -4.24 4.40 -16.57
C ALA A 520 -5.11 4.75 -15.33
N GLU A 521 -4.48 5.15 -14.21
CA GLU A 521 -5.21 5.57 -12.99
C GLU A 521 -5.87 6.94 -13.11
N LYS A 522 -5.37 7.84 -13.98
CA LYS A 522 -6.03 9.13 -14.26
C LYS A 522 -7.41 8.99 -14.91
N GLN A 523 -7.75 7.82 -15.46
CA GLN A 523 -9.11 7.52 -15.93
C GLN A 523 -10.15 7.36 -14.81
N ASP A 524 -9.76 7.35 -13.53
CA ASP A 524 -10.65 7.20 -12.37
C ASP A 524 -11.05 8.54 -11.71
N ASP A 525 -10.89 9.65 -12.42
CA ASP A 525 -11.26 11.00 -11.98
C ASP A 525 -12.75 11.12 -11.65
N LEU A 526 -13.59 10.37 -12.37
CA LEU A 526 -15.05 10.36 -12.20
C LEU A 526 -15.47 9.93 -10.79
N PHE A 527 -14.87 8.84 -10.26
CA PHE A 527 -15.15 8.38 -8.90
C PHE A 527 -14.69 9.38 -7.84
N GLN A 528 -13.52 9.99 -8.02
CA GLN A 528 -13.03 11.02 -7.08
C GLN A 528 -13.94 12.25 -7.07
N ARG A 529 -14.41 12.70 -8.22
CA ARG A 529 -15.39 13.79 -8.35
C ARG A 529 -16.71 13.42 -7.68
N MET A 530 -17.24 12.21 -7.92
CA MET A 530 -18.46 11.70 -7.28
C MET A 530 -18.34 11.67 -5.74
N MET A 531 -17.17 11.30 -5.21
CA MET A 531 -16.93 11.25 -3.75
C MET A 531 -16.67 12.63 -3.14
N ALA A 532 -16.22 13.61 -3.94
CA ALA A 532 -15.96 14.98 -3.48
C ALA A 532 -17.19 15.89 -3.55
N SER A 533 -18.18 15.56 -4.39
CA SER A 533 -19.38 16.36 -4.57
C SER A 533 -20.24 16.37 -3.29
N LYS A 534 -20.74 17.56 -2.95
CA LYS A 534 -21.72 17.79 -1.88
C LYS A 534 -23.16 17.84 -2.40
N ASP A 535 -23.32 18.06 -3.71
CA ASP A 535 -24.61 18.08 -4.37
C ASP A 535 -25.03 16.64 -4.71
N LYS A 536 -26.20 16.26 -4.20
CA LYS A 536 -26.78 14.93 -4.40
C LYS A 536 -27.25 14.71 -5.84
N THR A 537 -27.60 15.75 -6.57
CA THR A 537 -27.99 15.69 -7.99
C THR A 537 -26.78 15.49 -8.87
N GLU A 538 -25.70 16.22 -8.61
CA GLU A 538 -24.41 16.00 -9.29
C GLU A 538 -23.86 14.60 -8.98
N THR A 539 -23.97 14.12 -7.74
CA THR A 539 -23.56 12.77 -7.37
C THR A 539 -24.33 11.70 -8.16
N LEU A 540 -25.62 11.87 -8.39
CA LEU A 540 -26.43 10.94 -9.20
C LEU A 540 -25.99 10.96 -10.67
N SER A 541 -25.75 12.13 -11.25
CA SER A 541 -25.30 12.23 -12.64
C SER A 541 -23.92 11.57 -12.85
N LEU A 542 -22.98 11.77 -11.92
CA LEU A 542 -21.68 11.15 -11.94
C LEU A 542 -21.76 9.62 -11.73
N LEU A 543 -22.67 9.16 -10.87
CA LEU A 543 -22.95 7.72 -10.69
C LEU A 543 -23.52 7.10 -11.96
N ARG A 544 -24.48 7.75 -12.61
CA ARG A 544 -25.05 7.31 -13.87
C ARG A 544 -23.97 7.18 -14.95
N GLN A 545 -23.10 8.17 -15.06
CA GLN A 545 -21.97 8.13 -16.00
C GLN A 545 -20.99 6.97 -15.66
N HIS A 546 -20.65 6.76 -14.38
CA HIS A 546 -19.74 5.69 -13.98
C HIS A 546 -20.33 4.29 -14.27
N VAL A 547 -21.61 4.08 -13.99
CA VAL A 547 -22.33 2.83 -14.32
C VAL A 547 -22.39 2.62 -15.84
N GLN A 548 -22.66 3.67 -16.61
CA GLN A 548 -22.67 3.65 -18.08
C GLN A 548 -21.30 3.22 -18.65
N GLU A 549 -20.21 3.80 -18.15
CA GLU A 549 -18.85 3.41 -18.54
C GLU A 549 -18.54 1.96 -18.15
N THR A 550 -19.02 1.50 -17.01
CA THR A 550 -18.88 0.10 -16.60
C THR A 550 -19.59 -0.83 -17.57
N LEU A 551 -20.89 -0.64 -17.79
CA LEU A 551 -21.69 -1.50 -18.66
C LEU A 551 -21.13 -1.56 -20.08
N THR A 552 -20.82 -0.39 -20.68
CA THR A 552 -20.26 -0.32 -22.05
C THR A 552 -18.91 -1.02 -22.16
N SER A 553 -18.02 -0.86 -21.17
CA SER A 553 -16.70 -1.50 -21.17
C SER A 553 -16.79 -3.01 -21.06
N TYR A 554 -17.78 -3.55 -20.29
CA TYR A 554 -17.98 -5.00 -20.15
C TYR A 554 -18.65 -5.63 -21.37
N ILE A 555 -19.54 -4.94 -22.04
CA ILE A 555 -20.10 -5.38 -23.36
C ILE A 555 -18.97 -5.48 -24.38
N ASP A 556 -18.15 -4.43 -24.51
CA ASP A 556 -17.04 -4.39 -25.46
C ASP A 556 -16.01 -5.50 -25.19
N PHE A 557 -15.63 -5.66 -23.91
CA PHE A 557 -14.74 -6.74 -23.48
C PHE A 557 -15.32 -8.12 -23.82
N SER A 558 -16.60 -8.34 -23.48
CA SER A 558 -17.25 -9.63 -23.69
C SER A 558 -17.36 -9.99 -25.16
N SER A 559 -17.70 -9.04 -26.02
CA SER A 559 -17.75 -9.23 -27.47
C SER A 559 -16.39 -9.61 -28.05
N LYS A 560 -15.31 -8.89 -27.65
CA LYS A 560 -13.95 -9.16 -28.13
C LYS A 560 -13.42 -10.50 -27.66
N VAL A 561 -13.58 -10.81 -26.38
CA VAL A 561 -13.08 -12.10 -25.81
C VAL A 561 -13.90 -13.27 -26.33
N TYR A 562 -15.23 -13.13 -26.48
CA TYR A 562 -16.08 -14.16 -27.09
C TYR A 562 -15.65 -14.50 -28.51
N THR A 563 -15.36 -13.48 -29.33
CA THR A 563 -14.81 -13.69 -30.68
C THR A 563 -13.44 -14.37 -30.63
N GLN A 564 -12.52 -13.87 -29.80
CA GLN A 564 -11.18 -14.43 -29.66
C GLN A 564 -11.18 -15.90 -29.22
N MET A 565 -12.02 -16.29 -28.22
CA MET A 565 -12.02 -17.65 -27.73
C MET A 565 -12.70 -18.63 -28.70
N THR A 566 -13.78 -18.19 -29.39
CA THR A 566 -14.44 -19.02 -30.41
C THR A 566 -13.57 -19.22 -31.65
N ASP A 567 -12.87 -18.18 -32.11
CA ASP A 567 -11.87 -18.31 -33.18
C ASP A 567 -10.71 -19.23 -32.74
N SER A 568 -10.23 -19.06 -31.50
CA SER A 568 -9.15 -19.91 -30.96
C SER A 568 -9.57 -21.36 -30.83
N PHE A 569 -10.82 -21.65 -30.51
CA PHE A 569 -11.36 -23.00 -30.45
C PHE A 569 -11.47 -23.62 -31.83
N ILE A 570 -12.04 -22.89 -32.80
CA ILE A 570 -12.21 -23.37 -34.18
C ILE A 570 -10.85 -23.66 -34.83
N ASN A 571 -9.83 -22.82 -34.55
CA ASN A 571 -8.49 -22.95 -35.12
C ASN A 571 -7.51 -23.73 -34.20
N GLU A 572 -7.98 -24.42 -33.19
CA GLU A 572 -7.19 -25.22 -32.23
C GLU A 572 -6.03 -24.46 -31.59
N ASN A 573 -6.19 -23.13 -31.37
CA ASN A 573 -5.19 -22.25 -30.80
C ASN A 573 -5.23 -22.22 -29.27
N LEU A 574 -4.51 -23.14 -28.61
CA LEU A 574 -4.41 -23.26 -27.17
C LEU A 574 -3.89 -21.97 -26.49
N LYS A 575 -2.93 -21.29 -27.13
CA LYS A 575 -2.34 -20.03 -26.57
C LYS A 575 -3.39 -18.91 -26.55
N GLY A 576 -4.26 -18.84 -27.56
CA GLY A 576 -5.35 -17.88 -27.61
C GLY A 576 -6.39 -18.13 -26.50
N LEU A 577 -6.77 -19.41 -26.26
CA LEU A 577 -7.71 -19.79 -25.21
C LEU A 577 -7.14 -19.49 -23.80
N ARG A 578 -5.88 -19.81 -23.53
CA ARG A 578 -5.22 -19.47 -22.27
C ARG A 578 -5.21 -17.96 -22.01
N LYS A 579 -4.92 -17.16 -23.05
CA LYS A 579 -4.93 -15.69 -22.96
C LYS A 579 -6.33 -15.15 -22.67
N ALA A 580 -7.36 -15.68 -23.32
CA ALA A 580 -8.76 -15.30 -23.09
C ALA A 580 -9.22 -15.62 -21.66
N LEU A 581 -8.83 -16.77 -21.13
CA LEU A 581 -9.17 -17.17 -19.75
C LEU A 581 -8.54 -16.23 -18.70
N ILE A 582 -7.24 -15.93 -18.84
CA ILE A 582 -6.52 -15.01 -17.96
C ILE A 582 -7.17 -13.62 -18.01
N ALA A 583 -7.48 -13.10 -19.21
CA ALA A 583 -8.13 -11.81 -19.37
C ALA A 583 -9.51 -11.76 -18.69
N THR A 584 -10.28 -12.84 -18.77
CA THR A 584 -11.60 -12.95 -18.10
C THR A 584 -11.46 -12.93 -16.57
N ASP A 585 -10.49 -13.65 -16.00
CA ASP A 585 -10.25 -13.65 -14.55
C ASP A 585 -9.74 -12.29 -14.04
N GLU A 586 -8.94 -11.56 -14.83
CA GLU A 586 -8.51 -10.19 -14.51
C GLU A 586 -9.69 -9.21 -14.52
N GLN A 587 -10.57 -9.28 -15.52
CA GLN A 587 -11.76 -8.43 -15.59
C GLN A 587 -12.73 -8.68 -14.44
N LYS A 588 -12.85 -9.93 -13.98
CA LYS A 588 -13.65 -10.25 -12.79
C LYS A 588 -13.14 -9.53 -11.52
N LYS A 589 -11.82 -9.42 -11.35
CA LYS A 589 -11.22 -8.67 -10.24
C LYS A 589 -11.50 -7.16 -10.36
N LEU A 590 -11.44 -6.63 -11.58
CA LEU A 590 -11.74 -5.22 -11.85
C LEU A 590 -13.23 -4.90 -11.61
N LEU A 591 -14.14 -5.79 -12.01
CA LEU A 591 -15.59 -5.62 -11.78
C LEU A 591 -15.90 -5.47 -10.29
N LYS A 592 -15.30 -6.29 -9.43
CA LYS A 592 -15.50 -6.19 -7.98
C LYS A 592 -15.09 -4.83 -7.43
N LYS A 593 -13.99 -4.23 -7.96
CA LYS A 593 -13.55 -2.89 -7.56
C LYS A 593 -14.54 -1.81 -8.04
N ARG A 594 -14.96 -1.86 -9.31
CA ARG A 594 -15.94 -0.91 -9.87
C ARG A 594 -17.26 -0.96 -9.13
N ARG A 595 -17.81 -2.14 -8.91
CA ARG A 595 -19.06 -2.36 -8.17
C ARG A 595 -19.03 -1.75 -6.75
N ARG A 596 -17.91 -1.89 -6.04
CA ARG A 596 -17.74 -1.23 -4.72
C ARG A 596 -17.84 0.29 -4.82
N LYS A 597 -17.20 0.91 -5.81
CA LYS A 597 -17.23 2.36 -6.04
C LYS A 597 -18.64 2.84 -6.32
N GLU A 598 -19.37 2.11 -7.15
CA GLU A 598 -20.75 2.41 -7.51
C GLU A 598 -21.73 2.28 -6.34
N ILE A 599 -21.55 1.24 -5.49
CA ILE A 599 -22.32 1.09 -4.25
C ILE A 599 -22.07 2.27 -3.30
N LEU A 600 -20.83 2.73 -3.17
CA LEU A 600 -20.51 3.91 -2.37
C LEU A 600 -21.16 5.18 -2.93
N GLY A 601 -21.21 5.32 -4.27
CA GLY A 601 -21.95 6.38 -4.96
C GLY A 601 -23.44 6.32 -4.68
N LEU A 602 -24.04 5.13 -4.78
CA LEU A 602 -25.47 4.92 -4.54
C LEU A 602 -25.89 5.28 -3.10
N ARG A 603 -25.05 5.02 -2.10
CA ARG A 603 -25.29 5.42 -0.70
C ARG A 603 -25.30 6.94 -0.48
N ARG A 604 -24.76 7.74 -1.40
CA ARG A 604 -24.70 9.22 -1.32
C ARG A 604 -25.85 9.92 -2.05
N VAL A 605 -26.57 9.20 -2.88
CA VAL A 605 -27.76 9.69 -3.57
C VAL A 605 -28.93 9.77 -2.57
N PRO A 606 -29.97 10.63 -2.79
CA PRO A 606 -31.17 10.67 -1.95
C PRO A 606 -31.79 9.29 -1.77
N ALA A 607 -32.20 8.95 -0.52
CA ALA A 607 -32.67 7.60 -0.18
C ALA A 607 -33.84 7.12 -1.07
N ALA A 608 -34.78 7.99 -1.41
CA ALA A 608 -35.89 7.65 -2.30
C ALA A 608 -35.42 7.20 -3.68
N ILE A 609 -34.48 7.94 -4.28
CA ILE A 609 -33.89 7.60 -5.61
C ILE A 609 -33.03 6.34 -5.49
N ALA A 610 -32.26 6.21 -4.41
CA ALA A 610 -31.41 5.03 -4.19
C ALA A 610 -32.27 3.76 -4.09
N ILE A 611 -33.41 3.79 -3.39
CA ILE A 611 -34.31 2.64 -3.28
C ILE A 611 -34.94 2.32 -4.64
N GLU A 612 -35.42 3.30 -5.38
CA GLU A 612 -36.01 3.12 -6.71
C GLU A 612 -35.03 2.49 -7.70
N LYS A 613 -33.78 3.00 -7.75
CA LYS A 613 -32.76 2.58 -8.72
C LYS A 613 -31.98 1.33 -8.29
N ASN A 614 -32.10 0.89 -7.03
CA ASN A 614 -31.32 -0.23 -6.48
C ASN A 614 -31.47 -1.53 -7.25
N THR A 615 -32.69 -1.91 -7.60
CA THR A 615 -32.98 -3.15 -8.33
C THR A 615 -32.29 -3.15 -9.70
N TRP A 616 -32.42 -2.04 -10.43
CA TRP A 616 -31.84 -1.89 -11.77
C TRP A 616 -30.34 -1.81 -11.74
N PHE A 617 -29.76 -1.14 -10.73
CA PHE A 617 -28.33 -1.13 -10.48
C PHE A 617 -27.77 -2.53 -10.26
N HIS A 618 -28.40 -3.30 -9.35
CA HIS A 618 -27.95 -4.66 -9.07
C HIS A 618 -28.15 -5.60 -10.26
N LEU A 619 -29.23 -5.46 -11.00
CA LEU A 619 -29.46 -6.28 -12.21
C LEU A 619 -28.37 -5.99 -13.27
N GLY A 620 -28.04 -4.73 -13.51
CA GLY A 620 -27.00 -4.35 -14.46
C GLY A 620 -25.61 -4.87 -14.06
N THR A 621 -25.20 -4.67 -12.81
CA THR A 621 -23.90 -5.12 -12.31
C THR A 621 -23.79 -6.64 -12.20
N ASN A 622 -24.87 -7.35 -11.82
CA ASN A 622 -24.90 -8.79 -11.82
C ASN A 622 -24.83 -9.36 -13.25
N SER A 623 -25.47 -8.69 -14.21
CA SER A 623 -25.36 -9.08 -15.62
C SER A 623 -23.92 -9.00 -16.13
N CYS A 624 -23.13 -7.99 -15.72
CA CYS A 624 -21.70 -7.93 -16.04
C CYS A 624 -20.94 -9.16 -15.47
N GLU A 625 -21.24 -9.54 -14.24
CA GLU A 625 -20.58 -10.68 -13.58
C GLU A 625 -20.97 -12.00 -14.27
N GLU A 626 -22.25 -12.16 -14.61
CA GLU A 626 -22.75 -13.37 -15.28
C GLU A 626 -22.22 -13.49 -16.72
N MET A 627 -22.06 -12.39 -17.46
CA MET A 627 -21.37 -12.42 -18.76
C MET A 627 -19.96 -12.98 -18.65
N LEU A 628 -19.18 -12.57 -17.63
CA LEU A 628 -17.85 -13.12 -17.41
C LEU A 628 -17.88 -14.62 -17.05
N TYR A 629 -18.90 -15.05 -16.30
CA TYR A 629 -19.09 -16.49 -16.01
C TYR A 629 -19.45 -17.29 -17.26
N CYS A 630 -20.33 -16.79 -18.14
CA CYS A 630 -20.64 -17.44 -19.42
C CYS A 630 -19.37 -17.60 -20.27
N LEU A 631 -18.56 -16.52 -20.39
CA LEU A 631 -17.29 -16.57 -21.11
C LEU A 631 -16.34 -17.63 -20.53
N LYS A 632 -16.26 -17.74 -19.22
CA LYS A 632 -15.42 -18.73 -18.55
C LYS A 632 -15.91 -20.16 -18.80
N ARG A 633 -17.24 -20.40 -18.68
CA ARG A 633 -17.87 -21.72 -18.95
C ARG A 633 -17.76 -22.13 -20.43
N ILE A 634 -17.61 -21.17 -21.35
CA ILE A 634 -17.26 -21.48 -22.75
C ILE A 634 -15.77 -21.82 -22.86
N CYS A 635 -14.91 -20.99 -22.28
CA CYS A 635 -13.47 -21.06 -22.53
C CYS A 635 -12.81 -22.29 -21.87
N GLU A 636 -13.22 -22.69 -20.66
CA GLU A 636 -12.62 -23.83 -19.94
C GLU A 636 -12.78 -25.16 -20.68
N PRO A 637 -13.98 -25.57 -21.10
CA PRO A 637 -14.13 -26.82 -21.86
C PRO A 637 -13.45 -26.76 -23.24
N CYS A 638 -13.50 -25.60 -23.93
CA CYS A 638 -12.79 -25.43 -25.20
C CYS A 638 -11.26 -25.57 -25.02
N LYS A 639 -10.70 -24.96 -23.96
CA LYS A 639 -9.28 -25.09 -23.65
C LYS A 639 -8.91 -26.55 -23.32
N GLU A 640 -9.70 -27.22 -22.48
CA GLU A 640 -9.45 -28.63 -22.14
C GLU A 640 -9.52 -29.56 -23.37
N HIS A 641 -10.45 -29.30 -24.26
CA HIS A 641 -10.59 -30.02 -25.52
C HIS A 641 -9.33 -29.90 -26.41
N VAL A 642 -8.87 -28.69 -26.61
CA VAL A 642 -7.67 -28.41 -27.43
C VAL A 642 -6.38 -28.87 -26.74
N ASP A 643 -6.26 -28.72 -25.39
CA ASP A 643 -5.11 -29.14 -24.62
C ASP A 643 -4.91 -30.67 -24.65
N ASN A 644 -6.03 -31.42 -24.70
CA ASN A 644 -6.04 -32.91 -24.85
C ASN A 644 -5.93 -33.39 -26.31
N ASN A 645 -5.78 -32.47 -27.26
CA ASN A 645 -5.71 -32.80 -28.70
C ASN A 645 -6.84 -33.71 -29.20
N PHE A 646 -8.09 -33.44 -28.76
CA PHE A 646 -9.27 -34.15 -29.22
C PHE A 646 -9.65 -33.70 -30.65
N ASN A 647 -10.44 -34.53 -31.37
CA ASN A 647 -10.84 -34.20 -32.73
C ASN A 647 -11.51 -32.83 -32.85
N PRO A 648 -11.18 -32.02 -33.87
CA PRO A 648 -11.77 -30.71 -34.08
C PRO A 648 -13.28 -30.76 -34.29
N VAL A 649 -13.96 -29.65 -34.06
CA VAL A 649 -15.38 -29.48 -34.38
C VAL A 649 -15.60 -29.62 -35.87
N SER A 650 -16.70 -30.29 -36.27
CA SER A 650 -17.02 -30.51 -37.68
C SER A 650 -17.19 -29.19 -38.44
N LYS A 651 -16.77 -29.15 -39.71
CA LYS A 651 -16.94 -27.98 -40.57
C LYS A 651 -18.40 -27.54 -40.68
N GLU A 652 -19.33 -28.46 -40.66
CA GLU A 652 -20.76 -28.18 -40.68
C GLU A 652 -21.21 -27.41 -39.44
N SER A 653 -20.80 -27.84 -38.25
CA SER A 653 -21.08 -27.14 -36.98
C SER A 653 -20.47 -25.71 -36.97
N VAL A 654 -19.29 -25.55 -37.53
CA VAL A 654 -18.65 -24.21 -37.64
C VAL A 654 -19.46 -23.29 -38.55
N VAL A 655 -19.91 -23.80 -39.73
CA VAL A 655 -20.73 -23.02 -40.68
C VAL A 655 -22.06 -22.60 -40.05
N GLN A 656 -22.67 -23.43 -39.23
CA GLN A 656 -23.92 -23.11 -38.51
C GLN A 656 -23.71 -22.11 -37.39
N PHE A 657 -22.54 -22.12 -36.71
CA PHE A 657 -22.24 -21.28 -35.58
C PHE A 657 -21.81 -19.84 -35.93
N LEU A 658 -21.05 -19.68 -37.00
CA LEU A 658 -20.51 -18.37 -37.37
C LEU A 658 -21.56 -17.24 -37.57
N PRO A 659 -22.74 -17.51 -38.22
CA PRO A 659 -23.80 -16.50 -38.31
C PRO A 659 -24.35 -16.08 -36.93
N ILE A 660 -24.55 -17.06 -36.03
CA ILE A 660 -25.00 -16.80 -34.65
C ILE A 660 -24.04 -15.88 -33.93
N ARG A 661 -22.75 -16.20 -33.97
CA ARG A 661 -21.69 -15.37 -33.39
C ARG A 661 -21.70 -13.94 -33.94
N THR A 662 -21.74 -13.80 -35.24
CA THR A 662 -21.73 -12.50 -35.90
C THR A 662 -22.95 -11.66 -35.52
N GLN A 663 -24.14 -12.29 -35.48
CA GLN A 663 -25.36 -11.60 -35.07
C GLN A 663 -25.32 -11.17 -33.60
N LEU A 664 -24.84 -12.05 -32.70
CA LEU A 664 -24.67 -11.68 -31.28
C LEU A 664 -23.72 -10.50 -31.10
N CYS A 665 -22.54 -10.53 -31.73
CA CYS A 665 -21.58 -9.42 -31.64
C CYS A 665 -22.15 -8.11 -32.19
N LYS A 666 -22.95 -8.16 -33.26
CA LYS A 666 -23.64 -6.99 -33.83
C LYS A 666 -24.66 -6.41 -32.84
N LEU A 667 -25.46 -7.26 -32.20
CA LEU A 667 -26.44 -6.86 -31.20
C LEU A 667 -25.78 -6.30 -29.93
N MET A 668 -24.65 -6.87 -29.51
CA MET A 668 -23.85 -6.32 -28.42
C MET A 668 -23.30 -4.93 -28.74
N GLU A 669 -22.83 -4.70 -29.96
CA GLU A 669 -22.35 -3.37 -30.39
C GLU A 669 -23.48 -2.33 -30.46
N GLN A 670 -24.66 -2.71 -30.96
CA GLN A 670 -25.86 -1.85 -30.95
C GLN A 670 -26.27 -1.49 -29.51
N THR A 671 -26.23 -2.45 -28.60
CA THR A 671 -26.51 -2.23 -27.18
C THR A 671 -25.48 -1.31 -26.53
N LYS A 672 -24.20 -1.53 -26.81
CA LYS A 672 -23.11 -0.65 -26.34
C LYS A 672 -23.34 0.78 -26.82
N HIS A 673 -23.74 0.98 -28.07
CA HIS A 673 -24.05 2.30 -28.61
C HIS A 673 -25.24 2.93 -27.91
N ALA A 674 -26.35 2.20 -27.71
CA ALA A 674 -27.55 2.69 -27.03
C ALA A 674 -27.24 3.13 -25.59
N ILE A 675 -26.44 2.34 -24.85
CA ILE A 675 -26.00 2.68 -23.50
C ILE A 675 -25.06 3.90 -23.49
N ALA A 676 -24.10 3.95 -24.43
CA ALA A 676 -23.11 5.03 -24.50
C ALA A 676 -23.73 6.39 -24.87
N THR A 677 -24.75 6.39 -25.71
CA THR A 677 -25.48 7.61 -26.13
C THR A 677 -26.66 7.94 -25.25
N ASN A 678 -27.03 7.04 -24.33
CA ASN A 678 -28.24 7.11 -23.53
C ASN A 678 -29.53 7.18 -24.39
N ASP A 679 -29.47 6.62 -25.61
CA ASP A 679 -30.61 6.54 -26.53
C ASP A 679 -31.15 5.11 -26.61
N TYR A 680 -32.31 4.89 -26.00
CA TYR A 680 -32.98 3.60 -25.92
C TYR A 680 -34.20 3.49 -26.86
N SER A 681 -34.32 4.36 -27.86
CA SER A 681 -35.44 4.37 -28.83
C SER A 681 -35.58 3.05 -29.57
N HIS A 682 -34.47 2.38 -29.89
CA HIS A 682 -34.42 1.09 -30.57
C HIS A 682 -34.27 -0.13 -29.62
N ALA A 683 -34.37 0.07 -28.29
CA ALA A 683 -34.11 -1.01 -27.32
C ALA A 683 -35.06 -2.21 -27.50
N ASP A 684 -36.36 -1.96 -27.77
CA ASP A 684 -37.34 -3.03 -27.93
C ASP A 684 -37.10 -3.85 -29.21
N GLU A 685 -36.64 -3.22 -30.30
CA GLU A 685 -36.23 -3.91 -31.53
C GLU A 685 -34.99 -4.79 -31.29
N ILE A 686 -33.98 -4.25 -30.57
CA ILE A 686 -32.78 -4.99 -30.18
C ILE A 686 -33.12 -6.21 -29.31
N LEU A 687 -34.04 -6.05 -28.34
CA LEU A 687 -34.51 -7.13 -27.48
C LEU A 687 -35.25 -8.23 -28.28
N LYS A 688 -36.08 -7.84 -29.24
CA LYS A 688 -36.81 -8.76 -30.12
C LYS A 688 -35.83 -9.59 -30.97
N LYS A 689 -34.86 -8.96 -31.60
CA LYS A 689 -33.77 -9.66 -32.34
C LYS A 689 -32.98 -10.60 -31.44
N GLY A 690 -32.81 -10.27 -30.17
CA GLY A 690 -32.23 -11.16 -29.17
C GLY A 690 -33.09 -12.44 -28.92
N ASP A 691 -34.45 -12.33 -28.90
CA ASP A 691 -35.34 -13.46 -28.77
C ASP A 691 -35.28 -14.38 -30.04
N GLU A 692 -35.24 -13.76 -31.21
CA GLU A 692 -35.06 -14.48 -32.48
C GLU A 692 -33.73 -15.26 -32.48
N LEU A 693 -32.64 -14.63 -32.07
CA LEU A 693 -31.33 -15.29 -31.96
C LEU A 693 -31.35 -16.45 -30.95
N LYS A 694 -32.00 -16.28 -29.79
CA LYS A 694 -32.15 -17.32 -28.79
C LYS A 694 -32.89 -18.55 -29.33
N ASN A 695 -33.96 -18.32 -30.13
CA ASN A 695 -34.72 -19.38 -30.79
C ASN A 695 -33.88 -20.09 -31.87
N ALA A 696 -33.08 -19.34 -32.64
CA ALA A 696 -32.17 -19.93 -33.62
C ALA A 696 -31.12 -20.84 -32.97
N ILE A 697 -30.52 -20.40 -31.84
CA ILE A 697 -29.58 -21.22 -31.06
C ILE A 697 -30.26 -22.50 -30.56
N SER A 698 -31.48 -22.39 -30.05
CA SER A 698 -32.27 -23.56 -29.58
C SER A 698 -32.53 -24.57 -30.70
N ALA A 699 -32.83 -24.10 -31.91
CA ALA A 699 -33.03 -24.97 -33.09
C ALA A 699 -31.74 -25.70 -33.46
N ILE A 700 -30.60 -25.00 -33.50
CA ILE A 700 -29.29 -25.62 -33.80
C ILE A 700 -28.93 -26.66 -32.70
N ARG A 701 -29.16 -26.38 -31.44
CA ARG A 701 -28.93 -27.33 -30.34
C ARG A 701 -29.77 -28.58 -30.48
N LYS A 702 -31.05 -28.42 -30.80
CA LYS A 702 -31.95 -29.57 -31.04
C LYS A 702 -31.49 -30.42 -32.23
N HIS A 703 -31.09 -29.78 -33.34
CA HIS A 703 -30.53 -30.45 -34.49
C HIS A 703 -29.28 -31.25 -34.13
N GLN A 704 -28.34 -30.65 -33.41
CA GLN A 704 -27.09 -31.29 -32.98
C GLN A 704 -27.33 -32.46 -32.02
N MET A 705 -28.32 -32.37 -31.11
CA MET A 705 -28.72 -33.47 -30.22
C MET A 705 -29.28 -34.66 -31.01
N ASN A 706 -30.15 -34.41 -31.98
CA ASN A 706 -30.70 -35.46 -32.85
C ASN A 706 -29.59 -36.16 -33.68
N HIS A 707 -28.61 -35.36 -34.15
CA HIS A 707 -27.47 -35.89 -34.91
C HIS A 707 -26.57 -36.81 -34.05
N LEU A 708 -26.38 -36.46 -32.76
CA LEU A 708 -25.63 -37.31 -31.81
C LEU A 708 -26.31 -38.63 -31.50
N GLN A 709 -27.65 -38.70 -31.54
CA GLN A 709 -28.41 -39.91 -31.31
C GLN A 709 -28.42 -40.84 -32.53
N ALA A 710 -28.20 -40.31 -33.74
CA ALA A 710 -28.33 -41.04 -34.98
C ALA A 710 -27.00 -41.62 -35.51
N ASN A 711 -25.84 -41.16 -35.07
CA ASN A 711 -24.52 -41.49 -35.64
C ASN A 711 -23.56 -42.15 -34.67
N ASP A 712 -22.71 -43.03 -35.20
CA ASP A 712 -21.65 -43.73 -34.51
C ASP A 712 -20.54 -42.81 -33.90
N VAL A 713 -20.01 -43.24 -32.86
CA VAL A 713 -19.12 -42.86 -31.78
C VAL A 713 -17.91 -41.91 -32.10
N THR A 714 -17.62 -41.56 -33.35
CA THR A 714 -16.48 -40.70 -33.71
C THR A 714 -16.83 -39.23 -33.59
N GLY A 715 -16.34 -38.56 -32.52
CA GLY A 715 -16.49 -37.10 -32.35
C GLY A 715 -17.44 -36.66 -31.22
N ILE A 716 -17.89 -37.56 -30.35
CA ILE A 716 -18.80 -37.25 -29.25
C ILE A 716 -18.24 -36.09 -28.37
N LYS A 717 -16.95 -36.11 -28.03
CA LYS A 717 -16.33 -35.07 -27.19
C LYS A 717 -16.40 -33.70 -27.83
N ALA A 718 -16.09 -33.57 -29.12
CA ALA A 718 -16.19 -32.32 -29.87
C ALA A 718 -17.62 -31.77 -29.90
N SER A 719 -18.58 -32.68 -30.16
CA SER A 719 -20.02 -32.36 -30.18
C SER A 719 -20.54 -31.91 -28.81
N MET A 720 -20.08 -32.55 -27.72
CA MET A 720 -20.45 -32.14 -26.36
C MET A 720 -19.91 -30.72 -26.00
N VAL A 721 -18.65 -30.42 -26.37
CA VAL A 721 -18.09 -29.09 -26.16
C VAL A 721 -18.81 -28.04 -27.02
N TYR A 722 -19.16 -28.40 -28.26
CA TYR A 722 -19.94 -27.52 -29.14
C TYR A 722 -21.34 -27.24 -28.58
N LEU A 723 -22.04 -28.25 -28.05
CA LEU A 723 -23.33 -28.10 -27.37
C LEU A 723 -23.19 -27.18 -26.13
N ASN A 724 -22.12 -27.31 -25.37
CA ASN A 724 -21.84 -26.41 -24.26
C ASN A 724 -21.62 -24.96 -24.74
N VAL A 725 -20.86 -24.78 -25.83
CA VAL A 725 -20.66 -23.43 -26.43
C VAL A 725 -21.99 -22.82 -26.84
N LEU A 726 -22.89 -23.59 -27.48
CA LEU A 726 -24.23 -23.13 -27.87
C LEU A 726 -25.08 -22.78 -26.64
N GLN A 727 -25.05 -23.62 -25.60
CA GLN A 727 -25.80 -23.41 -24.35
C GLN A 727 -25.35 -22.10 -23.68
N GLU A 728 -24.07 -21.92 -23.48
CA GLU A 728 -23.53 -20.73 -22.82
C GLU A 728 -23.66 -19.49 -23.70
N THR A 729 -23.65 -19.63 -25.03
CA THR A 729 -23.98 -18.53 -25.94
C THR A 729 -25.44 -18.08 -25.77
N GLN A 730 -26.36 -19.04 -25.58
CA GLN A 730 -27.78 -18.75 -25.33
C GLN A 730 -27.97 -18.01 -23.99
N GLU A 731 -27.23 -18.42 -22.94
CA GLU A 731 -27.20 -17.71 -21.66
C GLU A 731 -26.61 -16.33 -21.82
N LEU A 732 -25.53 -16.16 -22.56
CA LEU A 732 -24.93 -14.86 -22.83
C LEU A 732 -25.92 -13.88 -23.50
N VAL A 733 -26.77 -14.38 -24.42
CA VAL A 733 -27.88 -13.61 -25.00
C VAL A 733 -28.88 -13.19 -23.94
N SER A 734 -29.25 -14.08 -23.02
CA SER A 734 -30.21 -13.76 -21.95
C SER A 734 -29.68 -12.70 -21.00
N VAL A 735 -28.44 -12.87 -20.55
CA VAL A 735 -27.75 -11.95 -19.61
C VAL A 735 -27.56 -10.56 -20.24
N TRP A 736 -27.12 -10.50 -21.50
CA TRP A 736 -26.97 -9.26 -22.24
C TRP A 736 -28.29 -8.47 -22.36
N ARG A 737 -29.41 -9.17 -22.59
CA ARG A 737 -30.76 -8.55 -22.65
C ARG A 737 -31.17 -7.98 -21.29
N HIS A 738 -30.85 -8.67 -20.18
CA HIS A 738 -31.09 -8.15 -18.83
C HIS A 738 -30.28 -6.88 -18.59
N MET A 739 -29.05 -6.82 -19.07
CA MET A 739 -28.20 -5.63 -18.96
C MET A 739 -28.79 -4.43 -19.70
N LEU A 740 -29.30 -4.62 -20.93
CA LEU A 740 -29.94 -3.57 -21.71
C LEU A 740 -31.17 -3.00 -20.97
N ARG A 741 -32.04 -3.88 -20.45
CA ARG A 741 -33.21 -3.47 -19.67
C ARG A 741 -32.79 -2.72 -18.39
N ALA A 742 -31.85 -3.26 -17.65
CA ALA A 742 -31.36 -2.64 -16.42
C ALA A 742 -30.79 -1.25 -16.67
N SER A 743 -29.98 -1.09 -17.73
CA SER A 743 -29.41 0.19 -18.12
C SER A 743 -30.50 1.22 -18.48
N ARG A 744 -31.49 0.82 -19.29
CA ARG A 744 -32.61 1.69 -19.67
C ARG A 744 -33.34 2.25 -18.44
N PHE A 745 -33.68 1.41 -17.46
CA PHE A 745 -34.41 1.84 -16.26
C PHE A 745 -33.52 2.55 -15.23
N PHE A 746 -32.24 2.27 -15.21
CA PHE A 746 -31.32 2.98 -14.31
C PHE A 746 -31.01 4.40 -14.81
N GLN A 747 -30.82 4.57 -16.10
CA GLN A 747 -30.40 5.85 -16.69
C GLN A 747 -31.57 6.84 -16.83
N ASN A 748 -32.77 6.37 -17.20
CA ASN A 748 -33.93 7.23 -17.42
C ASN A 748 -34.80 7.35 -16.14
N ASP A 749 -35.44 8.50 -15.96
CA ASP A 749 -36.46 8.70 -14.90
C ASP A 749 -37.82 8.07 -15.27
N TYR A 750 -37.80 7.11 -16.20
CA TYR A 750 -38.97 6.43 -16.68
C TYR A 750 -39.52 5.47 -15.62
N VAL A 751 -40.61 5.86 -14.97
CA VAL A 751 -41.42 4.99 -14.14
C VAL A 751 -42.29 4.18 -15.11
N ALA A 752 -42.13 2.86 -15.15
CA ALA A 752 -43.05 2.02 -15.91
C ALA A 752 -44.48 2.16 -15.30
N PRO A 753 -45.50 2.50 -16.09
CA PRO A 753 -46.85 2.71 -15.55
C PRO A 753 -47.49 1.49 -14.86
N GLU A 754 -46.95 0.30 -15.06
CA GLU A 754 -47.55 -0.98 -14.63
C GLU A 754 -46.94 -1.60 -13.36
N VAL A 755 -45.97 -0.96 -12.70
CA VAL A 755 -45.34 -1.51 -11.47
C VAL A 755 -45.86 -0.88 -10.20
N LEU A 756 -46.86 0.04 -10.29
CA LEU A 756 -47.52 0.65 -9.14
C LEU A 756 -48.80 -0.08 -8.69
N GLU A 757 -49.06 -1.31 -9.15
CA GLU A 757 -50.04 -2.16 -8.53
C GLU A 757 -49.50 -2.84 -7.27
N GLU A 758 -49.89 -2.27 -6.16
CA GLU A 758 -50.01 -2.83 -4.80
C GLU A 758 -48.82 -3.66 -4.27
N VAL A 759 -47.89 -2.97 -3.63
CA VAL A 759 -47.19 -3.61 -2.49
C VAL A 759 -48.28 -3.87 -1.44
N PRO A 760 -48.66 -5.13 -1.14
CA PRO A 760 -49.67 -5.41 -0.11
C PRO A 760 -49.16 -4.78 1.19
N SER A 761 -50.06 -4.08 1.89
CA SER A 761 -49.76 -3.54 3.21
C SER A 761 -49.29 -4.66 4.14
N MET A 762 -48.45 -4.34 5.12
CA MET A 762 -47.95 -5.35 6.10
C MET A 762 -49.13 -6.11 6.79
N GLU A 763 -50.29 -5.52 6.87
CA GLU A 763 -51.55 -6.17 7.35
C GLU A 763 -52.03 -7.27 6.42
N THR A 764 -51.90 -7.11 5.10
CA THR A 764 -52.33 -8.13 4.11
C THR A 764 -51.39 -9.34 4.10
N ILE A 765 -50.11 -9.15 4.45
CA ILE A 765 -49.15 -10.23 4.57
C ILE A 765 -49.35 -11.02 5.88
N SER A 766 -49.68 -10.34 6.98
CA SER A 766 -49.98 -10.94 8.28
C SER A 766 -51.20 -11.87 8.22
N ASN A 767 -52.26 -11.48 7.48
CA ASN A 767 -53.48 -12.29 7.33
C ASN A 767 -53.38 -13.48 6.37
N ARG A 768 -52.25 -13.66 5.64
CA ARG A 768 -51.96 -14.86 4.81
C ARG A 768 -51.05 -15.86 5.50
N ILE A 769 -50.52 -15.55 6.66
CA ILE A 769 -49.62 -16.42 7.45
C ILE A 769 -50.31 -16.93 8.72
N SER A 770 -51.49 -16.40 9.07
CA SER A 770 -52.43 -16.97 10.04
C SER A 770 -53.40 -17.88 9.33
#